data_1eb8c63e7edbe42f2708073b14fdb659
#
_entry.id   1eb8c63e7edbe42f2708073b14fdb659
#
_cell.length_a   1.000
_cell.length_b   1.000
_cell.length_c   1.000
_cell.angle_alpha   90.00
_cell.angle_beta   90.00
_cell.angle_gamma   90.00
#
_symmetry.space_group_name_H-M   'P 1'
#
loop_
_entity.id
_entity.type
_entity.pdbx_description
1 polymer ?
#
loop_
_entity_poly.entity_id
_entity_poly.type
_entity_poly.pdbx_seq_one_letter_code
_entity_poly.pdbx_strand_id
1 'polypeptide(L)'
;MLSTARWYGRRLQMLLQRVRGSLLQRGWRGTLRRVLREFRPAQRAAGVPELFRLDAPFAPFTLPVAECPEVSVVIPVHGKLAHTLACLRSIAACGDKTSFEIIVVDDASPDASAATLAQVQGLRLLGLPRNLGFVGACNAGAAAARGRFLCFLNNDTQVTPGWLDALRACFDDVPDCGIAGARLLYPDGRLQECGALVFADGSAWNCGRFENPDQPRYLYRRECDYVSGAALMIPTDLFRKVGGFDTRYAPAYYEDTDLAFAVRAVGRRTLVQPASTVIHCEGVTAGIDPGHGIKQYQIRNRALFAAKWADALGRQPAPETPESEAVARSLAAKPRLLVIDSTLPDATRDSGSLRLIEMLRLAGGLGWQVCLLPDDRRMDLALAARLGAVGIEVLAPPRPHAWLRRHGEEFAALLLSRYPVAAVWMAPARKLAPQARLIFDTVDLHFLREQRAAELAGMKHDPAGALRARELDLIARSDHALLVSQYEFDLVRRDLPSARLHLLSNIHHATAPRNSFAERRDLLFLGGLQHPPNRDALRWYVESIAPLLRRRLPGVRLHVIGSSDADAADLCAAGDVLLHGRVANLEPWLEACRLSIAPLRFGAGVKGKLNTAMAHGLPVVATTVAAEAMYLQDGQDVLLADDAESFAAAIARVYGDARLWGTLSAGGLINVRDHFSAARACAVLRELLGAAGGNG
;
A
#
# COMPACT_ATOMS: atom_id res chain seq x y z
N MET A 1 0.64 50.61 15.59
CA MET A 1 -0.03 50.82 14.30
C MET A 1 0.93 50.88 13.10
N LEU A 2 2.10 51.52 13.14
CA LEU A 2 3.04 51.61 12.03
C LEU A 2 3.71 50.30 11.63
N SER A 3 3.91 49.35 12.55
CA SER A 3 4.46 48.03 12.27
C SER A 3 3.51 47.10 11.51
N THR A 4 2.21 47.19 11.85
CA THR A 4 1.14 46.40 11.23
C THR A 4 0.89 46.83 9.78
N ALA A 5 0.88 48.14 9.52
CA ALA A 5 0.71 48.70 8.18
C ALA A 5 1.88 48.34 7.25
N ARG A 6 3.12 48.37 7.76
CA ARG A 6 4.31 47.92 7.01
C ARG A 6 4.28 46.41 6.71
N TRP A 7 3.74 45.60 7.64
CA TRP A 7 3.58 44.18 7.45
C TRP A 7 2.54 43.85 6.37
N TYR A 8 1.36 44.52 6.40
CA TYR A 8 0.34 44.38 5.37
C TYR A 8 0.82 44.89 4.00
N GLY A 9 1.57 46.02 3.97
CA GLY A 9 2.17 46.53 2.74
C GLY A 9 3.15 45.57 2.08
N ARG A 10 4.04 44.94 2.86
CA ARG A 10 4.94 43.87 2.39
C ARG A 10 4.21 42.65 1.87
N ARG A 11 3.16 42.23 2.58
CA ARG A 11 2.35 41.07 2.18
C ARG A 11 1.57 41.32 0.88
N LEU A 12 1.04 42.52 0.69
CA LEU A 12 0.39 42.92 -0.56
C LEU A 12 1.39 42.98 -1.73
N GLN A 13 2.56 43.54 -1.50
CA GLN A 13 3.62 43.61 -2.50
C GLN A 13 4.11 42.23 -2.93
N MET A 14 4.27 41.32 -1.97
CA MET A 14 4.59 39.91 -2.25
C MET A 14 3.48 39.19 -3.05
N LEU A 15 2.20 39.45 -2.74
CA LEU A 15 1.08 38.91 -3.49
C LEU A 15 1.05 39.42 -4.92
N LEU A 16 1.27 40.71 -5.14
CA LEU A 16 1.33 41.32 -6.47
C LEU A 16 2.49 40.75 -7.30
N GLN A 17 3.65 40.56 -6.70
CA GLN A 17 4.81 39.94 -7.37
C GLN A 17 4.54 38.48 -7.73
N ARG A 18 3.91 37.70 -6.82
CA ARG A 18 3.47 36.32 -7.10
C ARG A 18 2.47 36.25 -8.24
N VAL A 19 1.50 37.16 -8.27
CA VAL A 19 0.48 37.23 -9.33
C VAL A 19 1.16 37.55 -10.66
N ARG A 20 2.07 38.56 -10.69
CA ARG A 20 2.81 38.96 -11.90
C ARG A 20 3.69 37.79 -12.43
N GLY A 21 4.46 37.12 -11.58
CA GLY A 21 5.24 35.95 -11.95
C GLY A 21 4.37 34.76 -12.44
N SER A 22 3.23 34.56 -11.83
CA SER A 22 2.28 33.53 -12.26
C SER A 22 1.61 33.86 -13.59
N LEU A 23 1.31 35.14 -13.86
CA LEU A 23 0.76 35.59 -15.14
C LEU A 23 1.75 35.38 -16.29
N LEU A 24 3.04 35.64 -16.07
CA LEU A 24 4.09 35.42 -17.05
C LEU A 24 4.34 33.93 -17.36
N GLN A 25 4.15 33.06 -16.35
CA GLN A 25 4.43 31.64 -16.49
C GLN A 25 3.21 30.80 -16.90
N ARG A 26 1.98 31.19 -16.55
CA ARG A 26 0.76 30.35 -16.59
C ARG A 26 -0.42 31.03 -17.27
N GLY A 27 -0.27 32.27 -17.74
CA GLY A 27 -1.35 33.07 -18.25
C GLY A 27 -2.40 33.45 -17.18
N TRP A 28 -3.40 34.25 -17.57
CA TRP A 28 -4.40 34.80 -16.64
C TRP A 28 -5.32 33.71 -16.02
N ARG A 29 -5.70 32.69 -16.81
CA ARG A 29 -6.57 31.59 -16.32
C ARG A 29 -5.87 30.70 -15.29
N GLY A 30 -4.62 30.35 -15.51
CA GLY A 30 -3.80 29.59 -14.57
C GLY A 30 -3.54 30.36 -13.27
N THR A 31 -3.30 31.66 -13.39
CA THR A 31 -3.10 32.57 -12.25
C THR A 31 -4.38 32.73 -11.42
N LEU A 32 -5.53 32.93 -12.05
CA LEU A 32 -6.81 33.03 -11.34
C LEU A 32 -7.15 31.75 -10.57
N ARG A 33 -6.97 30.60 -11.20
CA ARG A 33 -7.16 29.28 -10.52
C ARG A 33 -6.25 29.13 -9.31
N ARG A 34 -4.98 29.54 -9.42
CA ARG A 34 -4.03 29.51 -8.31
C ARG A 34 -4.46 30.42 -7.17
N VAL A 35 -4.83 31.67 -7.45
CA VAL A 35 -5.31 32.61 -6.44
C VAL A 35 -6.54 32.06 -5.73
N LEU A 36 -7.52 31.56 -6.47
CA LEU A 36 -8.72 30.95 -5.86
C LEU A 36 -8.40 29.74 -4.99
N ARG A 37 -7.43 28.93 -5.35
CA ARG A 37 -6.96 27.79 -4.52
C ARG A 37 -6.24 28.24 -3.25
N GLU A 38 -5.39 29.27 -3.34
CA GLU A 38 -4.60 29.81 -2.22
C GLU A 38 -5.50 30.41 -1.11
N PHE A 39 -6.64 30.99 -1.49
CA PHE A 39 -7.61 31.56 -0.55
C PHE A 39 -8.65 30.56 -0.02
N ARG A 40 -8.61 29.29 -0.40
CA ARG A 40 -9.48 28.28 0.22
C ARG A 40 -9.12 28.08 1.68
N PRO A 41 -10.12 27.86 2.56
CA PRO A 41 -9.85 27.52 3.96
C PRO A 41 -8.92 26.32 4.05
N ALA A 42 -7.92 26.39 4.95
CA ALA A 42 -7.02 25.26 5.18
C ALA A 42 -7.81 24.09 5.76
N GLN A 43 -7.83 22.97 5.03
CA GLN A 43 -8.27 21.67 5.54
C GLN A 43 -7.00 20.89 5.87
N ARG A 44 -6.75 20.67 7.15
CA ARG A 44 -5.57 19.93 7.61
C ARG A 44 -5.75 18.45 7.34
N ALA A 45 -4.68 17.79 6.95
CA ALA A 45 -4.63 16.33 6.87
C ALA A 45 -4.93 15.72 8.24
N ALA A 46 -5.71 14.64 8.25
CA ALA A 46 -5.91 13.86 9.45
C ALA A 46 -4.60 13.17 9.85
N GLY A 47 -4.26 13.24 11.15
CA GLY A 47 -3.10 12.51 11.69
C GLY A 47 -1.72 13.15 11.42
N VAL A 48 -1.64 14.39 10.96
CA VAL A 48 -0.35 15.11 10.89
C VAL A 48 0.15 15.37 12.33
N PRO A 49 1.36 14.89 12.68
CA PRO A 49 1.92 15.09 14.02
C PRO A 49 2.21 16.56 14.28
N GLU A 50 2.34 16.91 15.56
CA GLU A 50 2.81 18.23 15.97
C GLU A 50 4.24 18.45 15.49
N LEU A 51 4.50 19.63 14.93
CA LEU A 51 5.80 19.98 14.40
C LEU A 51 6.80 20.30 15.52
N PHE A 52 8.04 19.87 15.34
CA PHE A 52 9.14 20.29 16.20
C PHE A 52 9.37 21.80 16.08
N ARG A 53 9.48 22.43 17.23
CA ARG A 53 9.62 23.88 17.32
C ARG A 53 10.99 24.35 16.83
N LEU A 54 11.02 25.42 16.06
CA LEU A 54 12.24 26.00 15.52
C LEU A 54 13.02 26.83 16.54
N ASP A 55 12.31 27.36 17.55
CA ASP A 55 12.88 28.16 18.65
C ASP A 55 13.32 27.32 19.85
N ALA A 56 13.25 26.00 19.77
CA ALA A 56 13.72 25.11 20.83
C ALA A 56 15.24 25.24 21.01
N PRO A 57 15.73 25.41 22.26
CA PRO A 57 17.16 25.48 22.51
C PRO A 57 17.84 24.18 22.04
N PHE A 58 19.08 24.30 21.58
CA PHE A 58 19.86 23.14 21.20
C PHE A 58 20.20 22.30 22.44
N ALA A 59 19.91 21.02 22.36
CA ALA A 59 20.43 19.99 23.25
C ALA A 59 20.94 18.83 22.37
N PRO A 60 22.10 18.25 22.66
CA PRO A 60 22.60 17.07 21.93
C PRO A 60 21.62 15.92 21.96
N PHE A 61 21.51 15.20 20.85
CA PHE A 61 20.65 14.01 20.70
C PHE A 61 21.32 12.99 19.77
N THR A 62 20.81 11.76 19.79
CA THR A 62 21.34 10.65 19.00
C THR A 62 20.34 10.24 17.92
N LEU A 63 20.86 10.01 16.71
CA LEU A 63 20.09 9.49 15.59
C LEU A 63 20.17 7.96 15.55
N PRO A 64 19.08 7.24 15.23
CA PRO A 64 19.04 5.78 15.21
C PRO A 64 19.62 5.24 13.88
N VAL A 65 20.94 5.41 13.67
CA VAL A 65 21.63 5.00 12.44
C VAL A 65 22.21 3.59 12.54
N ALA A 66 22.35 2.92 11.39
CA ALA A 66 22.90 1.57 11.29
C ALA A 66 24.35 1.57 10.76
N GLU A 67 25.15 0.60 11.18
CA GLU A 67 26.51 0.38 10.66
C GLU A 67 26.48 -0.05 9.19
N CYS A 68 25.53 -0.95 8.84
CA CYS A 68 25.28 -1.40 7.47
C CYS A 68 23.93 -0.83 6.98
N PRO A 69 23.87 0.42 6.51
CA PRO A 69 22.63 1.07 6.11
C PRO A 69 22.14 0.55 4.76
N GLU A 70 20.83 0.32 4.66
CA GLU A 70 20.17 0.10 3.38
C GLU A 70 19.97 1.41 2.63
N VAL A 71 19.69 2.52 3.35
CA VAL A 71 19.44 3.84 2.79
C VAL A 71 20.44 4.87 3.31
N SER A 72 21.03 5.68 2.43
CA SER A 72 21.76 6.89 2.81
C SER A 72 20.85 8.10 2.63
N VAL A 73 20.45 8.72 3.74
CA VAL A 73 19.68 9.98 3.75
C VAL A 73 20.66 11.14 3.60
N VAL A 74 20.59 11.85 2.48
CA VAL A 74 21.47 12.98 2.14
C VAL A 74 20.71 14.28 2.36
N ILE A 75 21.21 15.13 3.28
CA ILE A 75 20.58 16.41 3.65
C ILE A 75 21.55 17.55 3.32
N PRO A 76 21.33 18.31 2.22
CA PRO A 76 22.12 19.49 1.91
C PRO A 76 21.74 20.65 2.84
N VAL A 77 22.73 21.36 3.38
CA VAL A 77 22.54 22.47 4.31
C VAL A 77 23.36 23.67 3.91
N HIS A 78 22.73 24.85 3.88
CA HIS A 78 23.40 26.14 3.78
C HIS A 78 22.74 27.13 4.73
N GLY A 79 23.23 27.16 5.98
CA GLY A 79 22.60 27.90 7.08
C GLY A 79 21.25 27.32 7.52
N LYS A 80 20.45 28.16 8.19
CA LYS A 80 19.10 27.76 8.68
C LYS A 80 19.13 26.62 9.70
N LEU A 81 20.10 26.65 10.59
CA LEU A 81 20.35 25.63 11.61
C LEU A 81 19.07 25.14 12.34
N ALA A 82 18.16 26.05 12.73
CA ALA A 82 16.92 25.70 13.44
C ALA A 82 16.03 24.72 12.64
N HIS A 83 15.93 24.89 11.33
CA HIS A 83 15.19 23.97 10.45
C HIS A 83 15.89 22.62 10.35
N THR A 84 17.23 22.62 10.16
CA THR A 84 18.02 21.39 10.11
C THR A 84 17.87 20.56 11.40
N LEU A 85 17.91 21.22 12.57
CA LEU A 85 17.71 20.53 13.85
C LEU A 85 16.28 19.97 14.00
N ALA A 86 15.25 20.69 13.56
CA ALA A 86 13.88 20.18 13.56
C ALA A 86 13.71 18.99 12.60
N CYS A 87 14.32 19.03 11.43
CA CYS A 87 14.38 17.92 10.48
C CYS A 87 15.00 16.68 11.12
N LEU A 88 16.21 16.79 11.69
CA LEU A 88 16.91 15.67 12.31
C LEU A 88 16.16 15.11 13.53
N ARG A 89 15.52 15.95 14.35
CA ARG A 89 14.67 15.51 15.46
C ARG A 89 13.45 14.74 14.98
N SER A 90 12.84 15.17 13.86
CA SER A 90 11.72 14.43 13.27
C SER A 90 12.12 13.03 12.80
N ILE A 91 13.31 12.89 12.19
CA ILE A 91 13.86 11.58 11.80
C ILE A 91 14.12 10.70 13.04
N ALA A 92 14.70 11.27 14.09
CA ALA A 92 14.98 10.54 15.34
C ALA A 92 13.71 9.98 16.00
N ALA A 93 12.56 10.65 15.82
CA ALA A 93 11.29 10.29 16.44
C ALA A 93 10.43 9.33 15.59
N CYS A 94 10.76 9.09 14.31
CA CYS A 94 9.86 8.37 13.38
C CYS A 94 9.79 6.86 13.61
N GLY A 95 10.87 6.20 14.06
CA GLY A 95 10.86 4.76 14.34
C GLY A 95 10.71 3.87 13.11
N ASP A 96 11.20 4.31 11.95
CA ASP A 96 11.21 3.50 10.72
C ASP A 96 12.06 2.23 10.92
N LYS A 97 11.68 1.14 10.25
CA LYS A 97 12.36 -0.17 10.33
C LYS A 97 13.50 -0.31 9.34
N THR A 98 13.43 0.42 8.24
CA THR A 98 14.47 0.47 7.21
C THR A 98 15.75 1.01 7.82
N SER A 99 16.87 0.27 7.71
CA SER A 99 18.17 0.68 8.23
C SER A 99 18.74 1.84 7.40
N PHE A 100 19.26 2.89 8.06
CA PHE A 100 19.76 4.06 7.36
C PHE A 100 20.99 4.68 8.02
N GLU A 101 21.72 5.48 7.24
CA GLU A 101 22.68 6.48 7.72
C GLU A 101 22.19 7.88 7.34
N ILE A 102 22.69 8.90 8.02
CA ILE A 102 22.44 10.30 7.71
C ILE A 102 23.73 11.00 7.33
N ILE A 103 23.76 11.60 6.14
CA ILE A 103 24.87 12.41 5.63
C ILE A 103 24.36 13.84 5.50
N VAL A 104 24.75 14.72 6.41
CA VAL A 104 24.51 16.15 6.26
C VAL A 104 25.67 16.76 5.49
N VAL A 105 25.37 17.42 4.38
CA VAL A 105 26.34 18.11 3.56
C VAL A 105 26.25 19.61 3.85
N ASP A 106 27.21 20.11 4.62
CA ASP A 106 27.34 21.54 4.92
C ASP A 106 27.97 22.26 3.73
N ASP A 107 27.16 22.95 2.95
CA ASP A 107 27.55 23.68 1.75
C ASP A 107 28.11 25.06 2.08
N ALA A 108 29.17 25.09 2.92
CA ALA A 108 29.82 26.28 3.43
C ALA A 108 28.82 27.23 4.12
N SER A 109 28.11 26.77 5.12
CA SER A 109 27.16 27.58 5.89
C SER A 109 27.82 28.79 6.55
N PRO A 110 27.21 29.98 6.45
CA PRO A 110 27.76 31.21 7.05
C PRO A 110 27.48 31.36 8.54
N ASP A 111 26.67 30.46 9.13
CA ASP A 111 26.24 30.46 10.54
C ASP A 111 26.91 29.33 11.35
N ALA A 112 26.45 29.12 12.59
CA ALA A 112 26.98 28.09 13.46
C ALA A 112 26.55 26.64 13.12
N SER A 113 26.03 26.39 11.90
CA SER A 113 25.48 25.08 11.50
C SER A 113 26.50 23.98 11.66
N ALA A 114 27.69 24.10 11.07
CA ALA A 114 28.71 23.05 11.14
C ALA A 114 29.12 22.70 12.57
N ALA A 115 29.40 23.71 13.43
CA ALA A 115 29.84 23.51 14.81
C ALA A 115 28.73 22.86 15.70
N THR A 116 27.48 23.21 15.47
CA THR A 116 26.36 22.63 16.25
C THR A 116 26.03 21.22 15.76
N LEU A 117 26.00 20.98 14.44
CA LEU A 117 25.71 19.67 13.86
C LEU A 117 26.77 18.62 14.22
N ALA A 118 28.03 19.02 14.42
CA ALA A 118 29.10 18.13 14.90
C ALA A 118 28.81 17.53 16.31
N GLN A 119 27.90 18.11 17.09
CA GLN A 119 27.48 17.62 18.41
C GLN A 119 26.30 16.63 18.35
N VAL A 120 25.70 16.40 17.18
CA VAL A 120 24.62 15.42 17.00
C VAL A 120 25.24 14.04 16.76
N GLN A 121 24.94 13.08 17.62
CA GLN A 121 25.50 11.72 17.51
C GLN A 121 24.83 10.91 16.38
N GLY A 122 25.59 10.04 15.71
CA GLY A 122 25.12 9.24 14.60
C GLY A 122 25.05 9.99 13.25
N LEU A 123 25.46 11.25 13.22
CA LEU A 123 25.50 12.08 12.03
C LEU A 123 26.87 11.99 11.33
N ARG A 124 26.85 11.82 10.00
CA ARG A 124 28.05 12.03 9.17
C ARG A 124 27.98 13.44 8.57
N LEU A 125 28.82 14.32 9.06
CA LEU A 125 28.93 15.71 8.57
C LEU A 125 30.01 15.78 7.48
N LEU A 126 29.64 16.24 6.28
CA LEU A 126 30.50 16.50 5.16
C LEU A 126 30.53 18.01 4.87
N GLY A 127 31.65 18.68 5.22
CA GLY A 127 31.83 20.10 4.95
C GLY A 127 32.39 20.34 3.53
N LEU A 128 31.76 21.21 2.75
CA LEU A 128 32.27 21.65 1.45
C LEU A 128 33.12 22.92 1.59
N PRO A 129 34.18 23.08 0.79
CA PRO A 129 35.08 24.23 0.90
C PRO A 129 34.48 25.54 0.42
N ARG A 130 33.38 25.46 -0.33
CA ARG A 130 32.62 26.61 -0.88
C ARG A 130 31.18 26.20 -1.17
N ASN A 131 30.30 27.17 -1.27
CA ASN A 131 28.92 26.93 -1.66
C ASN A 131 28.84 26.43 -3.14
N LEU A 132 28.37 25.18 -3.31
CA LEU A 132 28.16 24.55 -4.62
C LEU A 132 26.67 24.50 -5.00
N GLY A 133 25.80 24.97 -4.12
CA GLY A 133 24.35 24.92 -4.26
C GLY A 133 23.78 23.52 -4.07
N PHE A 134 22.46 23.41 -4.18
CA PHE A 134 21.74 22.16 -3.94
C PHE A 134 22.29 20.99 -4.78
N VAL A 135 22.46 21.21 -6.08
CA VAL A 135 22.96 20.19 -7.03
C VAL A 135 24.34 19.67 -6.61
N GLY A 136 25.28 20.58 -6.29
CA GLY A 136 26.64 20.19 -5.90
C GLY A 136 26.69 19.49 -4.55
N ALA A 137 25.95 20.00 -3.58
CA ALA A 137 25.86 19.39 -2.23
C ALA A 137 25.24 17.99 -2.27
N CYS A 138 24.13 17.80 -3.00
CA CYS A 138 23.51 16.49 -3.16
C CYS A 138 24.42 15.46 -3.85
N ASN A 139 25.12 15.86 -4.92
CA ASN A 139 26.07 14.99 -5.61
C ASN A 139 27.26 14.61 -4.70
N ALA A 140 27.77 15.53 -3.89
CA ALA A 140 28.84 15.27 -2.94
C ALA A 140 28.39 14.27 -1.85
N GLY A 141 27.19 14.45 -1.31
CA GLY A 141 26.59 13.51 -0.35
C GLY A 141 26.36 12.12 -0.96
N ALA A 142 25.88 12.04 -2.18
CA ALA A 142 25.67 10.80 -2.90
C ALA A 142 26.99 10.04 -3.17
N ALA A 143 28.09 10.76 -3.41
CA ALA A 143 29.41 10.17 -3.57
C ALA A 143 29.94 9.54 -2.26
N ALA A 144 29.57 10.09 -1.11
CA ALA A 144 29.95 9.60 0.22
C ALA A 144 29.01 8.48 0.76
N ALA A 145 27.91 8.19 0.08
CA ALA A 145 26.87 7.28 0.50
C ALA A 145 27.31 5.80 0.45
N ARG A 146 26.86 5.01 1.44
CA ARG A 146 27.12 3.55 1.56
C ARG A 146 25.86 2.72 1.30
N GLY A 147 24.68 3.32 1.42
CA GLY A 147 23.40 2.64 1.25
C GLY A 147 23.14 2.18 -0.19
N ARG A 148 22.38 1.11 -0.32
CA ARG A 148 21.84 0.63 -1.59
C ARG A 148 20.94 1.67 -2.27
N PHE A 149 20.28 2.49 -1.46
CA PHE A 149 19.41 3.58 -1.89
C PHE A 149 19.93 4.92 -1.39
N LEU A 150 19.76 5.95 -2.20
CA LEU A 150 19.91 7.36 -1.81
C LEU A 150 18.53 7.93 -1.51
N CYS A 151 18.39 8.63 -0.39
CA CYS A 151 17.21 9.43 -0.09
C CYS A 151 17.62 10.89 0.09
N PHE A 152 17.31 11.75 -0.89
CA PHE A 152 17.54 13.17 -0.75
C PHE A 152 16.40 13.79 0.05
N LEU A 153 16.77 14.59 1.06
CA LEU A 153 15.83 15.22 1.96
C LEU A 153 16.27 16.67 2.24
N ASN A 154 15.39 17.64 2.00
CA ASN A 154 15.68 19.03 2.33
C ASN A 154 15.78 19.27 3.83
N ASN A 155 16.68 20.17 4.24
CA ASN A 155 16.87 20.51 5.64
C ASN A 155 15.70 21.29 6.28
N ASP A 156 14.80 21.88 5.49
CA ASP A 156 13.59 22.57 5.94
C ASP A 156 12.33 21.68 5.87
N THR A 157 12.53 20.36 6.01
CA THR A 157 11.46 19.36 6.09
C THR A 157 11.32 18.79 7.49
N GLN A 158 10.13 18.25 7.81
CA GLN A 158 9.90 17.37 8.96
C GLN A 158 9.15 16.13 8.48
N VAL A 159 9.71 14.96 8.78
CA VAL A 159 9.19 13.68 8.33
C VAL A 159 8.13 13.12 9.31
N THR A 160 7.29 12.21 8.85
CA THR A 160 6.26 11.55 9.66
C THR A 160 6.54 10.07 9.81
N PRO A 161 6.00 9.36 10.85
CA PRO A 161 6.24 7.94 11.05
C PRO A 161 5.97 7.09 9.82
N GLY A 162 6.90 6.19 9.47
CA GLY A 162 6.81 5.28 8.33
C GLY A 162 7.14 5.91 6.96
N TRP A 163 7.63 7.15 6.93
CA TRP A 163 7.95 7.85 5.68
C TRP A 163 9.02 7.14 4.84
N LEU A 164 10.07 6.65 5.50
CA LEU A 164 11.18 6.00 4.83
C LEU A 164 10.80 4.57 4.41
N ASP A 165 10.13 3.83 5.27
CA ASP A 165 9.63 2.49 5.00
C ASP A 165 8.68 2.49 3.79
N ALA A 166 7.80 3.49 3.68
CA ALA A 166 6.86 3.62 2.56
C ALA A 166 7.58 3.91 1.23
N LEU A 167 8.62 4.75 1.21
CA LEU A 167 9.43 4.98 0.02
C LEU A 167 10.18 3.70 -0.38
N ARG A 168 10.79 3.02 0.59
CA ARG A 168 11.56 1.80 0.38
C ARG A 168 10.70 0.68 -0.22
N ALA A 169 9.47 0.52 0.28
CA ALA A 169 8.53 -0.50 -0.20
C ALA A 169 8.17 -0.34 -1.70
N CYS A 170 8.27 0.86 -2.27
CA CYS A 170 8.02 1.06 -3.71
C CYS A 170 8.93 0.20 -4.60
N PHE A 171 10.17 -0.01 -4.19
CA PHE A 171 11.16 -0.75 -4.96
C PHE A 171 11.00 -2.28 -4.84
N ASP A 172 10.33 -2.76 -3.80
CA ASP A 172 9.96 -4.18 -3.68
C ASP A 172 8.68 -4.48 -4.47
N ASP A 173 7.70 -3.58 -4.35
CA ASP A 173 6.38 -3.77 -4.96
C ASP A 173 6.35 -3.54 -6.48
N VAL A 174 7.26 -2.69 -6.99
CA VAL A 174 7.27 -2.23 -8.39
C VAL A 174 8.67 -2.42 -8.97
N PRO A 175 8.94 -3.53 -9.68
CA PRO A 175 10.29 -3.92 -10.12
C PRO A 175 10.99 -2.90 -11.02
N ASP A 176 10.25 -2.08 -11.75
CA ASP A 176 10.75 -1.00 -12.61
C ASP A 176 10.67 0.39 -11.97
N CYS A 177 10.44 0.47 -10.64
CA CYS A 177 10.57 1.71 -9.89
C CYS A 177 12.01 2.24 -9.99
N GLY A 178 12.16 3.45 -10.47
CA GLY A 178 13.45 4.15 -10.53
C GLY A 178 13.54 5.24 -9.47
N ILE A 179 12.47 6.01 -9.27
CA ILE A 179 12.37 7.05 -8.25
C ILE A 179 11.07 6.87 -7.48
N ALA A 180 11.12 7.00 -6.16
CA ALA A 180 9.96 7.12 -5.28
C ALA A 180 10.02 8.45 -4.53
N GLY A 181 8.98 9.29 -4.63
CA GLY A 181 8.89 10.57 -3.93
C GLY A 181 7.76 10.59 -2.89
N ALA A 182 7.95 11.37 -1.85
CA ALA A 182 6.97 11.56 -0.80
C ALA A 182 5.83 12.51 -1.23
N ARG A 183 4.69 12.40 -0.55
CA ARG A 183 3.66 13.45 -0.55
C ARG A 183 4.12 14.59 0.35
N LEU A 184 4.18 15.81 -0.19
CA LEU A 184 4.60 16.98 0.55
C LEU A 184 3.40 17.77 1.05
N LEU A 185 3.44 18.18 2.32
CA LEU A 185 2.45 19.04 2.94
C LEU A 185 3.08 20.37 3.37
N TYR A 186 2.30 21.42 3.35
CA TYR A 186 2.65 22.68 4.03
C TYR A 186 2.53 22.52 5.56
N PRO A 187 3.19 23.38 6.37
CA PRO A 187 3.04 23.38 7.82
C PRO A 187 1.60 23.61 8.31
N ASP A 188 0.75 24.23 7.49
CA ASP A 188 -0.67 24.41 7.78
C ASP A 188 -1.53 23.18 7.46
N GLY A 189 -0.91 22.08 6.97
CA GLY A 189 -1.53 20.80 6.66
C GLY A 189 -2.17 20.70 5.27
N ARG A 190 -2.13 21.77 4.45
CA ARG A 190 -2.58 21.69 3.07
C ARG A 190 -1.57 20.93 2.19
N LEU A 191 -2.06 20.33 1.11
CA LEU A 191 -1.23 19.64 0.15
C LEU A 191 -0.28 20.65 -0.56
N GLN A 192 1.01 20.34 -0.58
CA GLN A 192 1.98 21.07 -1.36
C GLN A 192 2.23 20.38 -2.70
N GLU A 193 2.43 19.07 -2.66
CA GLU A 193 2.68 18.23 -3.81
C GLU A 193 2.29 16.78 -3.55
N CYS A 194 1.63 16.15 -4.52
CA CYS A 194 1.47 14.72 -4.59
C CYS A 194 1.86 14.27 -6.01
N GLY A 195 3.19 14.18 -6.27
CA GLY A 195 3.76 14.07 -7.61
C GLY A 195 3.54 15.32 -8.45
N ALA A 196 4.17 15.39 -9.60
CA ALA A 196 4.13 16.56 -10.47
C ALA A 196 4.00 16.18 -11.94
N LEU A 197 3.57 17.14 -12.74
CA LEU A 197 3.36 17.06 -14.18
C LEU A 197 4.33 17.97 -14.91
N VAL A 198 4.79 17.54 -16.08
CA VAL A 198 5.58 18.33 -17.02
C VAL A 198 4.76 18.50 -18.29
N PHE A 199 4.79 19.69 -18.88
CA PHE A 199 4.06 20.04 -20.09
C PHE A 199 4.99 20.16 -21.30
N ALA A 200 4.40 20.18 -22.50
CA ALA A 200 5.12 20.21 -23.76
C ALA A 200 6.09 21.41 -23.91
N ASP A 201 5.85 22.51 -23.20
CA ASP A 201 6.72 23.69 -23.18
C ASP A 201 7.83 23.62 -22.10
N GLY A 202 7.98 22.47 -21.44
CA GLY A 202 8.91 22.25 -20.32
C GLY A 202 8.49 22.90 -19.00
N SER A 203 7.30 23.48 -18.90
CA SER A 203 6.76 23.93 -17.60
C SER A 203 6.38 22.75 -16.74
N ALA A 204 6.49 22.92 -15.41
CA ALA A 204 6.23 21.85 -14.46
C ALA A 204 5.28 22.32 -13.35
N TRP A 205 4.35 21.45 -12.93
CA TRP A 205 3.34 21.77 -11.93
C TRP A 205 3.22 20.67 -10.88
N ASN A 206 3.20 21.07 -9.60
CA ASN A 206 2.91 20.19 -8.49
C ASN A 206 1.41 19.85 -8.44
N CYS A 207 1.06 18.57 -8.44
CA CYS A 207 -0.33 18.11 -8.37
C CYS A 207 -0.94 18.42 -7.01
N GLY A 208 -2.16 18.95 -7.03
CA GLY A 208 -2.97 19.16 -5.83
C GLY A 208 -2.54 20.32 -4.94
N ARG A 209 -1.70 21.21 -5.40
CA ARG A 209 -1.19 22.33 -4.59
C ARG A 209 -2.31 23.16 -3.96
N PHE A 210 -2.26 23.33 -2.62
CA PHE A 210 -3.25 23.97 -1.74
C PHE A 210 -4.59 23.26 -1.61
N GLU A 211 -4.70 22.03 -2.07
CA GLU A 211 -5.90 21.21 -1.90
C GLU A 211 -5.90 20.42 -0.59
N ASN A 212 -7.03 19.80 -0.28
CA ASN A 212 -7.14 18.87 0.85
C ASN A 212 -6.37 17.58 0.53
N PRO A 213 -5.33 17.23 1.32
CA PRO A 213 -4.51 16.03 1.08
C PRO A 213 -5.27 14.72 1.28
N ASP A 214 -6.41 14.71 1.98
CA ASP A 214 -7.20 13.51 2.26
C ASP A 214 -8.22 13.19 1.17
N GLN A 215 -8.20 13.90 0.04
CA GLN A 215 -8.99 13.51 -1.11
C GLN A 215 -8.47 12.17 -1.68
N PRO A 216 -9.36 11.22 -2.04
CA PRO A 216 -8.98 9.88 -2.50
C PRO A 216 -7.91 9.85 -3.59
N ARG A 217 -7.98 10.80 -4.52
CA ARG A 217 -6.99 10.95 -5.61
C ARG A 217 -5.56 11.27 -5.17
N TYR A 218 -5.34 11.64 -3.90
CA TYR A 218 -4.03 11.93 -3.32
C TYR A 218 -3.61 10.88 -2.28
N LEU A 219 -4.35 9.77 -2.17
CA LEU A 219 -4.08 8.73 -1.18
C LEU A 219 -3.46 7.46 -1.78
N TYR A 220 -3.27 7.38 -3.10
CA TYR A 220 -2.73 6.17 -3.71
C TYR A 220 -1.41 6.40 -4.46
N ARG A 221 -0.55 5.40 -4.41
CA ARG A 221 0.71 5.36 -5.14
C ARG A 221 0.45 5.32 -6.64
N ARG A 222 1.04 6.23 -7.38
CA ARG A 222 0.90 6.30 -8.83
C ARG A 222 2.16 6.81 -9.50
N GLU A 223 2.25 6.59 -10.80
CA GLU A 223 3.26 7.19 -11.66
C GLU A 223 3.00 8.69 -11.83
N CYS A 224 4.08 9.44 -11.96
CA CYS A 224 4.07 10.88 -12.24
C CYS A 224 5.29 11.26 -13.08
N ASP A 225 5.31 12.48 -13.62
CA ASP A 225 6.42 12.90 -14.47
C ASP A 225 7.69 13.14 -13.68
N TYR A 226 7.57 13.73 -12.48
CA TYR A 226 8.66 13.87 -11.52
C TYR A 226 8.12 14.02 -10.09
N VAL A 227 9.01 13.99 -9.13
CA VAL A 227 8.78 14.30 -7.71
C VAL A 227 9.85 15.27 -7.24
N SER A 228 9.50 16.12 -6.30
CA SER A 228 10.43 17.14 -5.78
C SER A 228 11.65 16.51 -5.10
N GLY A 229 12.82 17.12 -5.36
CA GLY A 229 14.06 16.81 -4.63
C GLY A 229 14.00 17.05 -3.13
N ALA A 230 12.91 17.65 -2.63
CA ALA A 230 12.70 17.85 -1.19
C ALA A 230 12.57 16.54 -0.41
N ALA A 231 12.04 15.47 -1.02
CA ALA A 231 11.98 14.13 -0.41
C ALA A 231 11.82 13.06 -1.50
N LEU A 232 12.91 12.52 -2.01
CA LEU A 232 12.91 11.46 -3.03
C LEU A 232 13.94 10.37 -2.74
N MET A 233 13.62 9.14 -3.11
CA MET A 233 14.50 7.98 -3.02
C MET A 233 14.79 7.39 -4.40
N ILE A 234 16.04 6.95 -4.62
CA ILE A 234 16.52 6.34 -5.86
C ILE A 234 17.58 5.27 -5.54
N PRO A 235 17.68 4.14 -6.28
CA PRO A 235 18.80 3.21 -6.15
C PRO A 235 20.14 3.90 -6.46
N THR A 236 21.14 3.68 -5.61
CA THR A 236 22.45 4.34 -5.70
C THR A 236 23.16 4.05 -7.03
N ASP A 237 23.07 2.82 -7.51
CA ASP A 237 23.64 2.39 -8.79
C ASP A 237 22.94 3.07 -9.98
N LEU A 238 21.59 3.21 -9.91
CA LEU A 238 20.82 3.91 -10.93
C LEU A 238 21.17 5.41 -10.96
N PHE A 239 21.26 6.06 -9.78
CA PHE A 239 21.67 7.46 -9.70
C PHE A 239 23.04 7.69 -10.34
N ARG A 240 24.01 6.83 -10.06
CA ARG A 240 25.34 6.86 -10.68
C ARG A 240 25.28 6.61 -12.20
N LYS A 241 24.48 5.64 -12.63
CA LYS A 241 24.32 5.27 -14.04
C LYS A 241 23.76 6.40 -14.88
N VAL A 242 22.81 7.18 -14.35
CA VAL A 242 22.23 8.32 -15.08
C VAL A 242 23.05 9.62 -14.94
N GLY A 243 24.17 9.58 -14.19
CA GLY A 243 25.11 10.72 -14.05
C GLY A 243 24.81 11.64 -12.86
N GLY A 244 23.95 11.25 -11.95
CA GLY A 244 23.57 12.07 -10.80
C GLY A 244 22.68 13.26 -11.16
N PHE A 245 22.65 14.27 -10.29
CA PHE A 245 22.03 15.54 -10.63
C PHE A 245 22.93 16.31 -11.62
N ASP A 246 22.37 16.73 -12.73
CA ASP A 246 23.10 17.40 -13.80
C ASP A 246 23.54 18.81 -13.37
N THR A 247 24.85 19.02 -13.34
CA THR A 247 25.46 20.26 -12.84
C THR A 247 25.11 21.51 -13.68
N ARG A 248 24.57 21.33 -14.88
CA ARG A 248 24.06 22.46 -15.70
C ARG A 248 22.94 23.23 -15.04
N TYR A 249 22.18 22.54 -14.14
CA TYR A 249 21.08 23.14 -13.39
C TYR A 249 21.53 23.83 -12.09
N ALA A 250 22.80 23.81 -11.77
CA ALA A 250 23.31 24.50 -10.59
C ALA A 250 22.93 25.99 -10.57
N PRO A 251 22.62 26.56 -9.41
CA PRO A 251 22.67 25.99 -8.07
C PRO A 251 21.46 25.12 -7.71
N ALA A 252 20.29 25.30 -8.34
CA ALA A 252 19.06 24.56 -8.07
C ALA A 252 17.99 24.79 -9.15
N TYR A 253 16.91 24.01 -9.10
CA TYR A 253 15.71 23.92 -9.95
C TYR A 253 15.93 23.19 -11.27
N TYR A 254 15.00 22.29 -11.59
CA TYR A 254 14.98 21.37 -12.73
C TYR A 254 15.94 20.18 -12.63
N GLU A 255 16.81 20.11 -11.63
CA GLU A 255 17.68 18.95 -11.41
C GLU A 255 16.88 17.67 -11.09
N ASP A 256 15.81 17.80 -10.30
CA ASP A 256 14.89 16.72 -9.95
C ASP A 256 14.00 16.30 -11.13
N THR A 257 13.51 17.26 -11.87
CA THR A 257 12.74 17.06 -13.11
C THR A 257 13.60 16.36 -14.18
N ASP A 258 14.84 16.81 -14.35
CA ASP A 258 15.81 16.22 -15.27
C ASP A 258 16.20 14.80 -14.88
N LEU A 259 16.45 14.56 -13.58
CA LEU A 259 16.74 13.23 -13.05
C LEU A 259 15.58 12.25 -13.36
N ALA A 260 14.33 12.68 -13.17
CA ALA A 260 13.16 11.85 -13.47
C ALA A 260 13.08 11.50 -14.97
N PHE A 261 13.38 12.44 -15.86
CA PHE A 261 13.43 12.18 -17.31
C PHE A 261 14.60 11.28 -17.69
N ALA A 262 15.78 11.44 -17.08
CA ALA A 262 16.93 10.57 -17.29
C ALA A 262 16.65 9.13 -16.83
N VAL A 263 15.95 8.95 -15.70
CA VAL A 263 15.50 7.67 -15.19
C VAL A 263 14.46 7.03 -16.14
N ARG A 264 13.53 7.82 -16.66
CA ARG A 264 12.55 7.38 -17.67
C ARG A 264 13.22 6.93 -18.96
N ALA A 265 14.25 7.63 -19.41
CA ALA A 265 14.99 7.30 -20.63
C ALA A 265 15.70 5.93 -20.57
N VAL A 266 16.00 5.43 -19.37
CA VAL A 266 16.54 4.08 -19.15
C VAL A 266 15.46 3.04 -18.79
N GLY A 267 14.18 3.33 -19.07
CA GLY A 267 13.06 2.40 -18.92
C GLY A 267 12.59 2.21 -17.47
N ARG A 268 12.87 3.17 -16.57
CA ARG A 268 12.39 3.13 -15.18
C ARG A 268 11.32 4.19 -14.94
N ARG A 269 10.47 3.97 -13.92
CA ARG A 269 9.34 4.85 -13.58
C ARG A 269 9.63 5.73 -12.37
N THR A 270 9.00 6.89 -12.36
CA THR A 270 8.93 7.79 -11.18
C THR A 270 7.56 7.64 -10.53
N LEU A 271 7.54 7.34 -9.24
CA LEU A 271 6.32 7.12 -8.47
C LEU A 271 6.20 8.16 -7.36
N VAL A 272 4.99 8.65 -7.11
CA VAL A 272 4.65 9.32 -5.84
C VAL A 272 4.03 8.30 -4.89
N GLN A 273 4.50 8.28 -3.64
CA GLN A 273 4.02 7.40 -2.56
C GLN A 273 3.37 8.23 -1.44
N PRO A 274 2.04 8.37 -1.41
CA PRO A 274 1.35 9.19 -0.42
C PRO A 274 1.44 8.68 1.02
N ALA A 275 1.72 7.39 1.23
CA ALA A 275 1.97 6.85 2.58
C ALA A 275 3.26 7.43 3.18
N SER A 276 4.23 7.84 2.35
CA SER A 276 5.34 8.69 2.76
C SER A 276 4.87 10.14 2.77
N THR A 277 4.63 10.70 3.94
CA THR A 277 4.22 12.10 4.10
C THR A 277 5.34 12.89 4.75
N VAL A 278 5.71 14.02 4.13
CA VAL A 278 6.76 14.93 4.61
C VAL A 278 6.22 16.35 4.64
N ILE A 279 6.43 17.06 5.75
CA ILE A 279 6.04 18.46 5.89
C ILE A 279 7.23 19.31 5.45
N HIS A 280 7.00 20.23 4.49
CA HIS A 280 8.05 21.04 3.89
C HIS A 280 7.76 22.53 4.03
N CYS A 281 8.66 23.25 4.69
CA CYS A 281 8.58 24.70 4.94
C CYS A 281 9.07 25.50 3.71
N GLU A 282 8.41 25.35 2.56
CA GLU A 282 8.82 25.96 1.28
C GLU A 282 9.16 27.46 1.39
N GLY A 283 10.27 27.84 0.77
CA GLY A 283 10.67 29.25 0.62
C GLY A 283 11.53 29.81 1.72
N VAL A 284 11.91 28.99 2.70
CA VAL A 284 12.82 29.38 3.80
C VAL A 284 14.23 29.63 3.27
N THR A 285 14.72 28.77 2.36
CA THR A 285 16.08 28.82 1.81
C THR A 285 16.15 29.57 0.50
N ALA A 286 15.15 29.41 -0.38
CA ALA A 286 15.18 29.90 -1.78
C ALA A 286 14.44 31.23 -2.00
N GLY A 287 13.76 31.79 -0.99
CA GLY A 287 12.88 32.95 -1.17
C GLY A 287 11.63 32.63 -2.01
N ILE A 288 10.80 33.63 -2.28
CA ILE A 288 9.51 33.48 -2.99
C ILE A 288 9.41 34.29 -4.29
N ASP A 289 10.39 35.14 -4.60
CA ASP A 289 10.40 36.01 -5.78
C ASP A 289 11.09 35.33 -7.00
N PRO A 290 10.37 35.06 -8.10
CA PRO A 290 10.98 34.48 -9.31
C PRO A 290 12.00 35.37 -10.01
N GLY A 291 11.98 36.68 -9.75
CA GLY A 291 12.88 37.66 -10.37
C GLY A 291 14.20 37.89 -9.63
N HIS A 292 14.31 37.39 -8.38
CA HIS A 292 15.47 37.62 -7.54
C HIS A 292 15.91 36.35 -6.79
N GLY A 293 17.19 36.28 -6.45
CA GLY A 293 17.74 35.15 -5.71
C GLY A 293 17.78 33.85 -6.53
N ILE A 294 17.72 32.71 -5.85
CA ILE A 294 17.85 31.39 -6.46
C ILE A 294 16.69 31.09 -7.44
N LYS A 295 15.50 31.65 -7.26
CA LYS A 295 14.34 31.41 -8.16
C LYS A 295 14.50 31.93 -9.58
N GLN A 296 15.40 32.86 -9.84
CA GLN A 296 15.72 33.29 -11.21
C GLN A 296 16.25 32.13 -12.08
N TYR A 297 16.91 31.15 -11.46
CA TYR A 297 17.40 29.97 -12.16
C TYR A 297 16.28 29.07 -12.68
N GLN A 298 15.06 29.14 -12.12
CA GLN A 298 13.93 28.37 -12.61
C GLN A 298 13.59 28.72 -14.08
N ILE A 299 13.69 29.98 -14.47
CA ILE A 299 13.43 30.43 -15.86
C ILE A 299 14.55 29.95 -16.77
N ARG A 300 15.81 30.16 -16.36
CA ARG A 300 17.01 29.75 -17.14
C ARG A 300 17.00 28.21 -17.32
N ASN A 301 16.82 27.48 -16.26
CA ASN A 301 16.95 26.04 -16.26
C ASN A 301 15.79 25.36 -17.01
N ARG A 302 14.59 25.97 -17.05
CA ARG A 302 13.50 25.54 -17.93
C ARG A 302 13.92 25.49 -19.39
N ALA A 303 14.60 26.53 -19.88
CA ALA A 303 15.06 26.55 -21.26
C ALA A 303 16.11 25.48 -21.56
N LEU A 304 17.03 25.22 -20.61
CA LEU A 304 18.02 24.15 -20.72
C LEU A 304 17.34 22.77 -20.73
N PHE A 305 16.33 22.55 -19.84
CA PHE A 305 15.54 21.33 -19.76
C PHE A 305 14.76 21.10 -21.06
N ALA A 306 14.06 22.12 -21.55
CA ALA A 306 13.27 22.01 -22.78
C ALA A 306 14.16 21.69 -24.00
N ALA A 307 15.37 22.26 -24.09
CA ALA A 307 16.31 21.95 -25.14
C ALA A 307 16.86 20.51 -25.03
N LYS A 308 17.17 20.03 -23.82
CA LYS A 308 17.68 18.65 -23.57
C LYS A 308 16.65 17.59 -23.90
N TRP A 309 15.38 17.83 -23.58
CA TRP A 309 14.31 16.82 -23.63
C TRP A 309 13.24 17.13 -24.70
N ALA A 310 13.58 17.87 -25.77
CA ALA A 310 12.64 18.31 -26.80
C ALA A 310 11.76 17.14 -27.34
N ASP A 311 12.36 16.00 -27.68
CA ASP A 311 11.64 14.83 -28.22
C ASP A 311 10.69 14.21 -27.18
N ALA A 312 11.10 14.14 -25.91
CA ALA A 312 10.27 13.62 -24.85
C ALA A 312 9.11 14.58 -24.53
N LEU A 313 9.35 15.88 -24.57
CA LEU A 313 8.35 16.90 -24.34
C LEU A 313 7.28 16.96 -25.43
N GLY A 314 7.61 16.57 -26.67
CA GLY A 314 6.62 16.46 -27.76
C GLY A 314 5.46 15.49 -27.47
N ARG A 315 5.62 14.62 -26.49
CA ARG A 315 4.58 13.67 -26.04
C ARG A 315 3.80 14.17 -24.83
N GLN A 316 4.24 15.25 -24.20
CA GLN A 316 3.60 15.78 -23.00
C GLN A 316 2.37 16.63 -23.35
N PRO A 317 1.41 16.79 -22.42
CA PRO A 317 0.23 17.61 -22.64
C PRO A 317 0.58 19.08 -22.81
N ALA A 318 -0.29 19.83 -23.51
CA ALA A 318 -0.15 21.27 -23.65
C ALA A 318 -0.27 21.99 -22.29
N PRO A 319 0.39 23.15 -22.07
CA PRO A 319 0.40 23.85 -20.78
C PRO A 319 -0.99 24.26 -20.27
N GLU A 320 -1.95 24.47 -21.17
CA GLU A 320 -3.33 24.83 -20.83
C GLU A 320 -4.20 23.64 -20.40
N THR A 321 -3.69 22.41 -20.54
CA THR A 321 -4.42 21.20 -20.18
C THR A 321 -4.76 21.22 -18.68
N PRO A 322 -6.03 21.03 -18.29
CA PRO A 322 -6.39 20.95 -16.88
C PRO A 322 -5.62 19.83 -16.17
N GLU A 323 -5.24 20.05 -14.90
CA GLU A 323 -4.47 19.09 -14.10
C GLU A 323 -5.12 17.69 -14.09
N SER A 324 -6.46 17.62 -13.92
CA SER A 324 -7.19 16.34 -13.93
C SER A 324 -7.10 15.61 -15.27
N GLU A 325 -7.13 16.34 -16.39
CA GLU A 325 -6.98 15.77 -17.72
C GLU A 325 -5.53 15.36 -18.00
N ALA A 326 -4.54 16.17 -17.57
CA ALA A 326 -3.12 15.85 -17.72
C ALA A 326 -2.75 14.59 -16.91
N VAL A 327 -3.26 14.46 -15.66
CA VAL A 327 -3.11 13.24 -14.85
C VAL A 327 -3.81 12.06 -15.52
N ALA A 328 -5.02 12.25 -16.03
CA ALA A 328 -5.75 11.18 -16.73
C ALA A 328 -4.99 10.71 -17.98
N ARG A 329 -4.37 11.62 -18.74
CA ARG A 329 -3.55 11.25 -19.91
C ARG A 329 -2.28 10.48 -19.53
N SER A 330 -1.62 10.84 -18.43
CA SER A 330 -0.46 10.08 -17.94
C SER A 330 -0.83 8.67 -17.48
N LEU A 331 -2.08 8.48 -17.04
CA LEU A 331 -2.65 7.19 -16.65
C LEU A 331 -3.31 6.45 -17.83
N ALA A 332 -3.72 7.14 -18.90
CA ALA A 332 -4.44 6.57 -20.05
C ALA A 332 -3.61 5.55 -20.85
N ALA A 333 -2.29 5.56 -20.67
CA ALA A 333 -1.42 4.52 -21.24
C ALA A 333 -1.61 3.15 -20.55
N LYS A 334 -2.34 3.08 -19.43
CA LYS A 334 -2.60 1.84 -18.69
C LYS A 334 -4.07 1.46 -18.77
N PRO A 335 -4.40 0.20 -19.02
CA PRO A 335 -5.77 -0.27 -18.91
C PRO A 335 -6.27 -0.10 -17.47
N ARG A 336 -7.51 0.37 -17.30
CA ARG A 336 -8.11 0.60 -15.99
C ARG A 336 -9.06 -0.55 -15.63
N LEU A 337 -8.89 -1.07 -14.40
CA LEU A 337 -9.76 -2.06 -13.78
C LEU A 337 -10.59 -1.37 -12.69
N LEU A 338 -11.92 -1.37 -12.84
CA LEU A 338 -12.83 -0.99 -11.77
C LEU A 338 -13.27 -2.23 -11.00
N VAL A 339 -13.06 -2.24 -9.71
CA VAL A 339 -13.54 -3.28 -8.80
C VAL A 339 -14.64 -2.71 -7.93
N ILE A 340 -15.76 -3.41 -7.85
CA ILE A 340 -16.88 -3.06 -6.96
C ILE A 340 -17.00 -4.19 -5.94
N ASP A 341 -16.81 -3.87 -4.66
CA ASP A 341 -17.04 -4.80 -3.54
C ASP A 341 -18.04 -4.22 -2.56
N SER A 342 -18.63 -5.03 -1.72
CA SER A 342 -19.64 -4.64 -0.74
C SER A 342 -19.16 -3.55 0.21
N THR A 343 -17.90 -3.61 0.65
CA THR A 343 -17.24 -2.68 1.57
C THR A 343 -15.77 -2.51 1.17
N LEU A 344 -15.04 -1.57 1.78
CA LEU A 344 -13.59 -1.55 1.67
C LEU A 344 -13.01 -2.85 2.26
N PRO A 345 -12.15 -3.58 1.51
CA PRO A 345 -11.54 -4.81 2.00
C PRO A 345 -10.52 -4.50 3.11
N ASP A 346 -10.60 -5.25 4.20
CA ASP A 346 -9.68 -5.19 5.33
C ASP A 346 -9.07 -6.57 5.56
N ALA A 347 -7.77 -6.71 5.31
CA ALA A 347 -7.04 -7.98 5.45
C ALA A 347 -7.09 -8.56 6.86
N THR A 348 -7.36 -7.74 7.88
CA THR A 348 -7.49 -8.18 9.28
C THR A 348 -8.88 -8.73 9.61
N ARG A 349 -9.85 -8.56 8.72
CA ARG A 349 -11.25 -8.92 8.96
C ARG A 349 -11.60 -10.33 8.49
N ASP A 350 -11.25 -10.65 7.24
CA ASP A 350 -11.58 -11.93 6.63
C ASP A 350 -10.62 -12.29 5.47
N SER A 351 -10.58 -13.58 5.12
CA SER A 351 -9.71 -14.11 4.07
C SER A 351 -10.11 -13.66 2.67
N GLY A 352 -11.39 -13.36 2.43
CA GLY A 352 -11.87 -12.83 1.14
C GLY A 352 -11.33 -11.43 0.90
N SER A 353 -11.30 -10.59 1.93
CA SER A 353 -10.68 -9.27 1.89
C SER A 353 -9.18 -9.35 1.62
N LEU A 354 -8.45 -10.25 2.31
CA LEU A 354 -7.03 -10.48 2.06
C LEU A 354 -6.79 -10.93 0.61
N ARG A 355 -7.55 -11.93 0.14
CA ARG A 355 -7.48 -12.42 -1.25
C ARG A 355 -7.72 -11.30 -2.26
N LEU A 356 -8.75 -10.46 -2.03
CA LEU A 356 -9.07 -9.35 -2.92
C LEU A 356 -7.91 -8.36 -2.98
N ILE A 357 -7.36 -7.91 -1.85
CA ILE A 357 -6.21 -6.98 -1.80
C ILE A 357 -5.02 -7.54 -2.58
N GLU A 358 -4.66 -8.80 -2.35
CA GLU A 358 -3.55 -9.44 -3.07
C GLU A 358 -3.82 -9.55 -4.57
N MET A 359 -5.04 -9.90 -4.98
CA MET A 359 -5.45 -9.92 -6.38
C MET A 359 -5.31 -8.55 -7.04
N LEU A 360 -5.74 -7.47 -6.36
CA LEU A 360 -5.65 -6.11 -6.87
C LEU A 360 -4.19 -5.62 -6.94
N ARG A 361 -3.37 -5.98 -5.94
CA ARG A 361 -1.92 -5.69 -5.96
C ARG A 361 -1.24 -6.37 -7.15
N LEU A 362 -1.55 -7.64 -7.41
CA LEU A 362 -1.02 -8.39 -8.54
C LEU A 362 -1.49 -7.79 -9.88
N ALA A 363 -2.76 -7.37 -10.01
CA ALA A 363 -3.26 -6.68 -11.20
C ALA A 363 -2.49 -5.37 -11.46
N GLY A 364 -2.20 -4.60 -10.41
CA GLY A 364 -1.33 -3.42 -10.47
C GLY A 364 0.08 -3.76 -10.97
N GLY A 365 0.66 -4.87 -10.49
CA GLY A 365 1.95 -5.40 -10.94
C GLY A 365 1.96 -5.85 -12.41
N LEU A 366 0.80 -6.25 -12.96
CA LEU A 366 0.61 -6.55 -14.38
C LEU A 366 0.41 -5.31 -15.26
N GLY A 367 0.54 -4.11 -14.69
CA GLY A 367 0.44 -2.84 -15.42
C GLY A 367 -0.96 -2.22 -15.45
N TRP A 368 -1.93 -2.75 -14.72
CA TRP A 368 -3.27 -2.19 -14.66
C TRP A 368 -3.36 -1.05 -13.63
N GLN A 369 -4.12 0.00 -13.95
CA GLN A 369 -4.55 0.99 -12.96
C GLN A 369 -5.80 0.45 -12.26
N VAL A 370 -5.66 0.13 -10.98
CA VAL A 370 -6.73 -0.47 -10.18
C VAL A 370 -7.51 0.60 -9.42
N CYS A 371 -8.83 0.61 -9.62
CA CYS A 371 -9.78 1.48 -8.92
C CYS A 371 -10.77 0.60 -8.14
N LEU A 372 -11.00 0.92 -6.87
CA LEU A 372 -11.92 0.21 -5.99
C LEU A 372 -13.06 1.13 -5.55
N LEU A 373 -14.30 0.67 -5.74
CA LEU A 373 -15.52 1.35 -5.35
C LEU A 373 -16.28 0.50 -4.33
N PRO A 374 -16.37 0.91 -3.06
CA PRO A 374 -17.20 0.23 -2.07
C PRO A 374 -18.69 0.53 -2.31
N ASP A 375 -19.53 -0.52 -2.39
CA ASP A 375 -20.96 -0.40 -2.66
C ASP A 375 -21.72 0.25 -1.48
N ASP A 376 -21.26 0.04 -0.24
CA ASP A 376 -21.81 0.67 0.96
C ASP A 376 -21.49 2.17 1.05
N ARG A 377 -20.63 2.70 0.19
CA ARG A 377 -20.21 4.10 0.09
C ARG A 377 -19.53 4.65 1.35
N ARG A 378 -19.12 3.79 2.27
CA ARG A 378 -18.40 4.18 3.48
C ARG A 378 -16.92 4.38 3.15
N MET A 379 -16.39 5.54 3.52
CA MET A 379 -14.98 5.87 3.36
C MET A 379 -14.29 5.83 4.72
N ASP A 380 -13.42 4.85 4.91
CA ASP A 380 -12.42 4.82 5.98
C ASP A 380 -11.11 5.31 5.38
N LEU A 381 -10.67 6.53 5.78
CA LEU A 381 -9.48 7.16 5.23
C LEU A 381 -8.19 6.40 5.57
N ALA A 382 -8.12 5.79 6.76
CA ALA A 382 -6.94 5.01 7.15
C ALA A 382 -6.83 3.73 6.32
N LEU A 383 -7.94 3.06 6.07
CA LEU A 383 -7.99 1.88 5.22
C LEU A 383 -7.74 2.24 3.74
N ALA A 384 -8.33 3.35 3.26
CA ALA A 384 -8.09 3.85 1.91
C ALA A 384 -6.61 4.21 1.70
N ALA A 385 -5.94 4.81 2.69
CA ALA A 385 -4.51 5.10 2.63
C ALA A 385 -3.66 3.82 2.58
N ARG A 386 -4.01 2.77 3.36
CA ARG A 386 -3.33 1.47 3.29
C ARG A 386 -3.48 0.80 1.92
N LEU A 387 -4.68 0.81 1.35
CA LEU A 387 -4.93 0.31 0.00
C LEU A 387 -4.18 1.15 -1.05
N GLY A 388 -4.18 2.46 -0.86
CA GLY A 388 -3.45 3.39 -1.70
C GLY A 388 -1.93 3.18 -1.69
N ALA A 389 -1.35 2.79 -0.55
CA ALA A 389 0.08 2.50 -0.43
C ALA A 389 0.54 1.39 -1.40
N VAL A 390 -0.35 0.45 -1.73
CA VAL A 390 -0.09 -0.62 -2.71
C VAL A 390 -0.62 -0.29 -4.13
N GLY A 391 -1.03 0.96 -4.37
CA GLY A 391 -1.41 1.46 -5.71
C GLY A 391 -2.90 1.31 -6.07
N ILE A 392 -3.78 1.01 -5.11
CA ILE A 392 -5.22 0.90 -5.33
C ILE A 392 -5.88 2.26 -5.10
N GLU A 393 -6.49 2.83 -6.14
CA GLU A 393 -7.27 4.06 -6.03
C GLU A 393 -8.66 3.76 -5.44
N VAL A 394 -8.97 4.29 -4.26
CA VAL A 394 -10.30 4.15 -3.66
C VAL A 394 -11.22 5.27 -4.16
N LEU A 395 -12.36 4.90 -4.73
CA LEU A 395 -13.36 5.84 -5.26
C LEU A 395 -14.55 5.93 -4.30
N ALA A 396 -15.03 7.16 -4.05
CA ALA A 396 -16.21 7.39 -3.22
C ALA A 396 -17.14 8.45 -3.85
N PRO A 397 -17.64 8.23 -5.07
CA PRO A 397 -18.55 9.17 -5.70
C PRO A 397 -19.91 9.17 -4.98
N PRO A 398 -20.53 10.34 -4.74
CA PRO A 398 -21.79 10.44 -4.01
C PRO A 398 -22.96 9.75 -4.76
N ARG A 399 -22.84 9.60 -6.08
CA ARG A 399 -23.82 8.93 -6.97
C ARG A 399 -23.10 7.95 -7.90
N PRO A 400 -22.80 6.72 -7.45
CA PRO A 400 -21.94 5.79 -8.20
C PRO A 400 -22.42 5.47 -9.61
N HIS A 401 -23.71 5.22 -9.83
CA HIS A 401 -24.24 4.95 -11.18
C HIS A 401 -24.14 6.17 -12.12
N ALA A 402 -24.36 7.40 -11.61
CA ALA A 402 -24.20 8.61 -12.40
C ALA A 402 -22.72 8.90 -12.69
N TRP A 403 -21.85 8.54 -11.78
CA TRP A 403 -20.41 8.60 -11.96
C TRP A 403 -19.96 7.59 -13.02
N LEU A 404 -20.38 6.33 -12.92
CA LEU A 404 -20.05 5.29 -13.91
C LEU A 404 -20.56 5.64 -15.31
N ARG A 405 -21.73 6.29 -15.43
CA ARG A 405 -22.21 6.79 -16.73
C ARG A 405 -21.26 7.78 -17.41
N ARG A 406 -20.51 8.56 -16.63
CA ARG A 406 -19.57 9.57 -17.15
C ARG A 406 -18.18 9.00 -17.40
N HIS A 407 -17.80 7.98 -16.63
CA HIS A 407 -16.44 7.46 -16.60
C HIS A 407 -16.34 5.99 -17.04
N GLY A 408 -17.46 5.35 -17.39
CA GLY A 408 -17.48 3.93 -17.72
C GLY A 408 -16.60 3.57 -18.91
N GLU A 409 -16.48 4.46 -19.89
CA GLU A 409 -15.64 4.28 -21.08
C GLU A 409 -14.13 4.26 -20.77
N GLU A 410 -13.73 4.75 -19.58
CA GLU A 410 -12.34 4.75 -19.16
C GLU A 410 -11.85 3.37 -18.69
N PHE A 411 -12.76 2.41 -18.45
CA PHE A 411 -12.45 1.11 -17.89
C PHE A 411 -12.41 0.02 -18.96
N ALA A 412 -11.30 -0.70 -19.03
CA ALA A 412 -11.13 -1.85 -19.90
C ALA A 412 -11.72 -3.14 -19.26
N ALA A 413 -11.85 -3.19 -17.93
CA ALA A 413 -12.45 -4.29 -17.20
C ALA A 413 -13.21 -3.79 -15.96
N LEU A 414 -14.31 -4.47 -15.62
CA LEU A 414 -15.07 -4.34 -14.38
C LEU A 414 -15.10 -5.68 -13.66
N LEU A 415 -14.73 -5.69 -12.38
CA LEU A 415 -14.83 -6.86 -11.51
C LEU A 415 -15.89 -6.60 -10.44
N LEU A 416 -16.93 -7.44 -10.41
CA LEU A 416 -17.98 -7.43 -9.40
C LEU A 416 -17.67 -8.52 -8.38
N SER A 417 -17.37 -8.13 -7.15
CA SER A 417 -16.98 -9.04 -6.07
C SER A 417 -18.18 -9.36 -5.19
N ARG A 418 -18.46 -10.63 -5.03
CA ARG A 418 -19.56 -11.21 -4.22
C ARG A 418 -20.95 -11.13 -4.90
N TYR A 419 -21.77 -12.15 -4.62
CA TYR A 419 -23.14 -12.26 -5.15
C TYR A 419 -24.02 -11.00 -4.94
N PRO A 420 -24.07 -10.38 -3.72
CA PRO A 420 -24.94 -9.21 -3.52
C PRO A 420 -24.58 -8.03 -4.40
N VAL A 421 -23.30 -7.81 -4.63
CA VAL A 421 -22.79 -6.75 -5.51
C VAL A 421 -23.12 -7.06 -6.96
N ALA A 422 -22.84 -8.29 -7.42
CA ALA A 422 -23.14 -8.70 -8.78
C ALA A 422 -24.65 -8.61 -9.09
N ALA A 423 -25.53 -8.97 -8.14
CA ALA A 423 -26.97 -8.88 -8.28
C ALA A 423 -27.45 -7.44 -8.54
N VAL A 424 -26.80 -6.44 -7.96
CA VAL A 424 -27.13 -5.01 -8.13
C VAL A 424 -26.46 -4.41 -9.36
N TRP A 425 -25.17 -4.75 -9.59
CA TRP A 425 -24.33 -4.04 -10.55
C TRP A 425 -24.21 -4.69 -11.92
N MET A 426 -24.55 -5.96 -12.11
CA MET A 426 -24.40 -6.68 -13.40
C MET A 426 -25.06 -5.92 -14.57
N ALA A 427 -26.34 -5.57 -14.46
CA ALA A 427 -27.05 -4.87 -15.51
C ALA A 427 -26.61 -3.42 -15.70
N PRO A 428 -26.43 -2.60 -14.63
CA PRO A 428 -25.83 -1.27 -14.75
C PRO A 428 -24.43 -1.27 -15.37
N ALA A 429 -23.55 -2.18 -14.96
CA ALA A 429 -22.17 -2.28 -15.47
C ALA A 429 -22.17 -2.54 -16.98
N ARG A 430 -22.93 -3.54 -17.43
CA ARG A 430 -23.06 -3.86 -18.86
C ARG A 430 -23.60 -2.70 -19.69
N LYS A 431 -24.54 -1.92 -19.12
CA LYS A 431 -25.14 -0.76 -19.82
C LYS A 431 -24.22 0.46 -19.84
N LEU A 432 -23.49 0.74 -18.76
CA LEU A 432 -22.75 1.99 -18.54
C LEU A 432 -21.27 1.90 -18.92
N ALA A 433 -20.74 0.69 -19.09
CA ALA A 433 -19.40 0.41 -19.57
C ALA A 433 -19.42 -0.80 -20.53
N PRO A 434 -20.13 -0.69 -21.68
CA PRO A 434 -20.41 -1.83 -22.58
C PRO A 434 -19.14 -2.44 -23.19
N GLN A 435 -18.08 -1.66 -23.36
CA GLN A 435 -16.78 -2.08 -23.89
C GLN A 435 -15.93 -2.83 -22.84
N ALA A 436 -16.24 -2.66 -21.56
CA ALA A 436 -15.44 -3.25 -20.49
C ALA A 436 -15.72 -4.75 -20.35
N ARG A 437 -14.65 -5.52 -20.15
CA ARG A 437 -14.76 -6.94 -19.78
C ARG A 437 -15.37 -7.07 -18.40
N LEU A 438 -16.50 -7.76 -18.31
CA LEU A 438 -17.25 -7.91 -17.06
C LEU A 438 -16.88 -9.24 -16.37
N ILE A 439 -16.24 -9.15 -15.21
CA ILE A 439 -15.76 -10.27 -14.43
C ILE A 439 -16.61 -10.40 -13.17
N PHE A 440 -17.12 -11.59 -12.89
CA PHE A 440 -17.79 -11.88 -11.62
C PHE A 440 -16.89 -12.73 -10.73
N ASP A 441 -16.48 -12.18 -9.60
CA ASP A 441 -15.75 -12.90 -8.54
C ASP A 441 -16.76 -13.37 -7.48
N THR A 442 -17.02 -14.67 -7.44
CA THR A 442 -18.01 -15.24 -6.51
C THR A 442 -17.59 -15.10 -5.06
N VAL A 443 -16.27 -15.16 -4.77
CA VAL A 443 -15.64 -15.25 -3.43
C VAL A 443 -16.00 -16.54 -2.71
N ASP A 444 -17.27 -16.95 -2.73
CA ASP A 444 -17.84 -18.25 -2.41
C ASP A 444 -19.19 -18.38 -3.13
N LEU A 445 -19.64 -19.58 -3.38
CA LEU A 445 -20.99 -19.80 -3.91
C LEU A 445 -22.01 -19.68 -2.76
N HIS A 446 -22.76 -18.57 -2.79
CA HIS A 446 -23.74 -18.26 -1.74
C HIS A 446 -24.82 -19.31 -1.63
N PHE A 447 -25.34 -19.84 -2.77
CA PHE A 447 -26.35 -20.90 -2.73
C PHE A 447 -25.81 -22.18 -2.08
N LEU A 448 -24.55 -22.54 -2.31
CA LEU A 448 -23.94 -23.73 -1.71
C LEU A 448 -23.78 -23.57 -0.19
N ARG A 449 -23.42 -22.38 0.27
CA ARG A 449 -23.32 -22.07 1.69
C ARG A 449 -24.68 -22.17 2.39
N GLU A 450 -25.74 -21.60 1.79
CA GLU A 450 -27.09 -21.63 2.33
C GLU A 450 -27.67 -23.07 2.30
N GLN A 451 -27.41 -23.82 1.24
CA GLN A 451 -27.78 -25.23 1.14
C GLN A 451 -27.18 -26.05 2.28
N ARG A 452 -25.86 -25.95 2.48
CA ARG A 452 -25.15 -26.67 3.56
C ARG A 452 -25.63 -26.26 4.97
N ALA A 453 -25.94 -24.96 5.15
CA ALA A 453 -26.52 -24.49 6.42
C ALA A 453 -27.91 -25.09 6.68
N ALA A 454 -28.76 -25.21 5.65
CA ALA A 454 -30.08 -25.80 5.75
C ALA A 454 -30.02 -27.31 6.00
N GLU A 455 -29.10 -28.04 5.36
CA GLU A 455 -28.86 -29.47 5.59
C GLU A 455 -28.46 -29.74 7.06
N LEU A 456 -27.56 -28.95 7.62
CA LEU A 456 -27.16 -29.04 9.03
C LEU A 456 -28.29 -28.73 10.01
N ALA A 457 -29.16 -27.78 9.65
CA ALA A 457 -30.34 -27.43 10.44
C ALA A 457 -31.49 -28.48 10.33
N GLY A 458 -31.32 -29.54 9.52
CA GLY A 458 -32.34 -30.56 9.28
C GLY A 458 -33.57 -30.03 8.54
N MET A 459 -33.44 -28.95 7.78
CA MET A 459 -34.54 -28.34 7.04
C MET A 459 -34.97 -29.23 5.87
N LYS A 460 -36.24 -29.56 5.79
CA LYS A 460 -36.81 -30.41 4.71
C LYS A 460 -37.02 -29.68 3.38
N HIS A 461 -36.92 -28.38 3.37
CA HIS A 461 -37.14 -27.56 2.17
C HIS A 461 -35.79 -26.94 1.74
N ASP A 462 -35.51 -26.95 0.45
CA ASP A 462 -34.30 -26.29 -0.13
C ASP A 462 -34.55 -24.80 -0.28
N PRO A 463 -34.06 -23.92 0.63
CA PRO A 463 -34.21 -22.48 0.50
C PRO A 463 -33.26 -21.91 -0.56
N ALA A 464 -32.29 -22.71 -1.02
CA ALA A 464 -31.21 -22.27 -1.90
C ALA A 464 -31.54 -22.37 -3.39
N GLY A 465 -32.62 -23.08 -3.80
CA GLY A 465 -32.90 -23.31 -5.22
C GLY A 465 -33.11 -22.05 -6.05
N ALA A 466 -33.87 -21.06 -5.52
CA ALA A 466 -34.03 -19.76 -6.18
C ALA A 466 -32.73 -18.93 -6.19
N LEU A 467 -31.92 -19.02 -5.14
CA LEU A 467 -30.62 -18.37 -5.04
C LEU A 467 -29.64 -18.98 -6.04
N ARG A 468 -29.60 -20.32 -6.16
CA ARG A 468 -28.79 -21.03 -7.16
C ARG A 468 -29.07 -20.56 -8.57
N ALA A 469 -30.37 -20.53 -8.96
CA ALA A 469 -30.74 -20.06 -10.28
C ALA A 469 -30.27 -18.63 -10.58
N ARG A 470 -30.39 -17.74 -9.60
CA ARG A 470 -29.94 -16.33 -9.74
C ARG A 470 -28.41 -16.21 -9.82
N GLU A 471 -27.68 -16.95 -8.98
CA GLU A 471 -26.24 -16.88 -8.97
C GLU A 471 -25.63 -17.48 -10.26
N LEU A 472 -26.20 -18.59 -10.75
CA LEU A 472 -25.83 -19.17 -12.05
C LEU A 472 -26.17 -18.24 -13.23
N ASP A 473 -27.31 -17.52 -13.19
CA ASP A 473 -27.63 -16.48 -14.22
C ASP A 473 -26.56 -15.36 -14.23
N LEU A 474 -26.11 -14.89 -13.08
CA LEU A 474 -25.04 -13.88 -12.99
C LEU A 474 -23.72 -14.40 -13.57
N ILE A 475 -23.36 -15.65 -13.28
CA ILE A 475 -22.18 -16.30 -13.87
C ILE A 475 -22.32 -16.38 -15.39
N ALA A 476 -23.47 -16.82 -15.90
CA ALA A 476 -23.70 -16.94 -17.33
C ALA A 476 -23.69 -15.60 -18.09
N ARG A 477 -24.05 -14.50 -17.42
CA ARG A 477 -24.06 -13.13 -17.98
C ARG A 477 -22.74 -12.40 -17.86
N SER A 478 -21.80 -12.90 -17.07
CA SER A 478 -20.44 -12.37 -17.01
C SER A 478 -19.61 -12.83 -18.21
N ASP A 479 -18.59 -12.06 -18.59
CA ASP A 479 -17.64 -12.51 -19.63
C ASP A 479 -16.69 -13.54 -19.06
N HIS A 480 -16.39 -13.45 -17.75
CA HIS A 480 -15.58 -14.39 -17.01
C HIS A 480 -16.09 -14.51 -15.57
N ALA A 481 -16.00 -15.69 -14.97
CA ALA A 481 -16.30 -15.90 -13.56
C ALA A 481 -15.09 -16.51 -12.82
N LEU A 482 -14.82 -16.01 -11.61
CA LEU A 482 -13.78 -16.54 -10.71
C LEU A 482 -14.42 -17.40 -9.64
N LEU A 483 -13.93 -18.64 -9.51
CA LEU A 483 -14.30 -19.60 -8.47
C LEU A 483 -13.08 -19.83 -7.57
N VAL A 484 -13.31 -20.08 -6.28
CA VAL A 484 -12.21 -20.19 -5.30
C VAL A 484 -11.73 -21.62 -5.06
N SER A 485 -12.53 -22.63 -5.43
CA SER A 485 -12.21 -24.03 -5.21
C SER A 485 -12.50 -24.91 -6.43
N GLN A 486 -11.77 -26.01 -6.57
CA GLN A 486 -12.00 -26.97 -7.63
C GLN A 486 -13.42 -27.57 -7.54
N TYR A 487 -13.90 -27.81 -6.32
CA TYR A 487 -15.25 -28.31 -6.08
C TYR A 487 -16.31 -27.37 -6.66
N GLU A 488 -16.23 -26.08 -6.36
CA GLU A 488 -17.16 -25.08 -6.90
C GLU A 488 -17.02 -24.94 -8.42
N PHE A 489 -15.79 -24.98 -8.93
CA PHE A 489 -15.52 -24.96 -10.36
C PHE A 489 -16.21 -26.13 -11.08
N ASP A 490 -16.04 -27.35 -10.59
CA ASP A 490 -16.63 -28.55 -11.19
C ASP A 490 -18.17 -28.55 -11.07
N LEU A 491 -18.71 -28.01 -9.96
CA LEU A 491 -20.12 -27.85 -9.76
C LEU A 491 -20.73 -26.89 -10.80
N VAL A 492 -20.17 -25.70 -10.94
CA VAL A 492 -20.64 -24.69 -11.91
C VAL A 492 -20.40 -25.14 -13.33
N ARG A 493 -19.29 -25.83 -13.64
CA ARG A 493 -18.98 -26.34 -14.98
C ARG A 493 -20.02 -27.36 -15.47
N ARG A 494 -20.57 -28.17 -14.58
CA ARG A 494 -21.64 -29.11 -14.92
C ARG A 494 -22.94 -28.39 -15.28
N ASP A 495 -23.27 -27.32 -14.57
CA ASP A 495 -24.51 -26.56 -14.79
C ASP A 495 -24.40 -25.58 -15.98
N LEU A 496 -23.21 -25.03 -16.19
CA LEU A 496 -22.89 -24.01 -17.21
C LEU A 496 -21.66 -24.39 -18.02
N PRO A 497 -21.73 -25.39 -18.92
CA PRO A 497 -20.56 -25.89 -19.68
C PRO A 497 -19.89 -24.84 -20.57
N SER A 498 -20.64 -23.84 -21.06
CA SER A 498 -20.15 -22.78 -21.93
C SER A 498 -19.57 -21.56 -21.17
N ALA A 499 -19.75 -21.46 -19.85
CA ALA A 499 -19.24 -20.33 -19.09
C ALA A 499 -17.69 -20.32 -19.03
N ARG A 500 -17.10 -19.14 -19.12
CA ARG A 500 -15.65 -18.96 -19.00
C ARG A 500 -15.29 -18.87 -17.51
N LEU A 501 -14.95 -20.01 -16.94
CA LEU A 501 -14.63 -20.15 -15.52
C LEU A 501 -13.12 -20.16 -15.31
N HIS A 502 -12.66 -19.49 -14.27
CA HIS A 502 -11.28 -19.48 -13.83
C HIS A 502 -11.19 -19.85 -12.36
N LEU A 503 -10.21 -20.70 -12.02
CA LEU A 503 -9.93 -21.06 -10.64
C LEU A 503 -8.90 -20.10 -10.06
N LEU A 504 -9.34 -19.19 -9.19
CA LEU A 504 -8.49 -18.28 -8.45
C LEU A 504 -8.81 -18.36 -6.97
N SER A 505 -8.03 -19.12 -6.24
CA SER A 505 -8.20 -19.40 -4.81
C SER A 505 -7.61 -18.29 -3.92
N ASN A 506 -7.46 -18.57 -2.62
CA ASN A 506 -6.73 -17.70 -1.70
C ASN A 506 -5.29 -17.47 -2.19
N ILE A 507 -4.72 -16.34 -1.80
CA ILE A 507 -3.38 -15.93 -2.23
C ILE A 507 -2.53 -15.72 -0.98
N HIS A 508 -1.46 -16.48 -0.86
CA HIS A 508 -0.55 -16.42 0.27
C HIS A 508 0.91 -16.43 -0.17
N HIS A 509 1.77 -15.87 0.66
CA HIS A 509 3.22 -15.88 0.46
C HIS A 509 3.83 -16.88 1.45
N ALA A 510 4.41 -17.97 0.93
CA ALA A 510 5.10 -18.94 1.76
C ALA A 510 6.39 -18.34 2.33
N THR A 511 6.50 -18.34 3.65
CA THR A 511 7.65 -17.81 4.42
C THR A 511 8.24 -18.94 5.26
N ALA A 512 9.53 -19.19 5.14
CA ALA A 512 10.18 -20.21 5.96
C ALA A 512 10.06 -19.82 7.46
N PRO A 513 9.75 -20.79 8.34
CA PRO A 513 9.64 -20.53 9.77
C PRO A 513 11.00 -20.10 10.34
N ARG A 514 10.99 -19.10 11.22
CA ARG A 514 12.21 -18.60 11.88
C ARG A 514 12.54 -19.42 13.12
N ASN A 515 11.50 -19.77 13.91
CA ASN A 515 11.65 -20.52 15.14
C ASN A 515 11.61 -22.03 14.85
N SER A 516 12.54 -22.75 15.48
CA SER A 516 12.60 -24.20 15.43
C SER A 516 11.49 -24.86 16.26
N PHE A 517 11.28 -26.16 16.09
CA PHE A 517 10.33 -26.96 16.89
C PHE A 517 10.52 -26.78 18.41
N ALA A 518 11.76 -26.72 18.90
CA ALA A 518 12.06 -26.62 20.33
C ALA A 518 11.65 -25.27 20.95
N GLU A 519 11.67 -24.22 20.16
CA GLU A 519 11.31 -22.86 20.59
C GLU A 519 9.82 -22.60 20.61
N ARG A 520 9.03 -23.43 19.93
CA ARG A 520 7.57 -23.27 19.78
C ARG A 520 6.80 -23.99 20.88
N ARG A 521 5.69 -23.39 21.32
CA ARG A 521 4.81 -23.94 22.36
C ARG A 521 3.36 -23.62 22.03
N ASP A 522 2.44 -24.28 22.75
CA ASP A 522 1.01 -24.01 22.70
C ASP A 522 0.35 -24.23 21.31
N LEU A 523 -0.94 -24.05 21.24
CA LEU A 523 -1.77 -24.25 20.06
C LEU A 523 -2.33 -22.92 19.57
N LEU A 524 -2.60 -22.83 18.27
CA LEU A 524 -3.21 -21.66 17.64
C LEU A 524 -4.55 -22.03 17.00
N PHE A 525 -5.59 -21.21 17.26
CA PHE A 525 -6.83 -21.21 16.51
C PHE A 525 -7.06 -19.83 15.90
N LEU A 526 -7.17 -19.76 14.58
CA LEU A 526 -7.47 -18.54 13.85
C LEU A 526 -8.94 -18.51 13.42
N GLY A 527 -9.67 -17.47 13.84
CA GLY A 527 -11.04 -17.29 13.36
C GLY A 527 -11.90 -16.42 14.28
N GLY A 528 -12.68 -15.51 13.69
CA GLY A 528 -13.65 -14.70 14.42
C GLY A 528 -14.84 -15.55 14.89
N LEU A 529 -15.20 -15.44 16.17
CA LEU A 529 -16.26 -16.21 16.80
C LEU A 529 -17.67 -15.73 16.43
N GLN A 530 -17.79 -14.60 15.76
CA GLN A 530 -19.04 -14.15 15.13
C GLN A 530 -19.47 -15.05 13.96
N HIS A 531 -18.53 -15.82 13.40
CA HIS A 531 -18.82 -16.78 12.35
C HIS A 531 -19.23 -18.13 12.95
N PRO A 532 -20.45 -18.64 12.68
CA PRO A 532 -21.00 -19.83 13.33
C PRO A 532 -20.10 -21.07 13.29
N PRO A 533 -19.45 -21.44 12.17
CA PRO A 533 -18.54 -22.58 12.15
C PRO A 533 -17.35 -22.46 13.10
N ASN A 534 -16.83 -21.26 13.31
CA ASN A 534 -15.70 -21.04 14.21
C ASN A 534 -16.13 -21.18 15.68
N ARG A 535 -17.31 -20.64 16.02
CA ARG A 535 -17.87 -20.75 17.37
C ARG A 535 -18.17 -22.21 17.72
N ASP A 536 -18.78 -22.96 16.81
CA ASP A 536 -19.03 -24.37 16.94
C ASP A 536 -17.74 -25.17 17.11
N ALA A 537 -16.73 -24.91 16.29
CA ALA A 537 -15.43 -25.56 16.38
C ALA A 537 -14.76 -25.34 17.74
N LEU A 538 -14.78 -24.10 18.25
CA LEU A 538 -14.20 -23.79 19.55
C LEU A 538 -15.00 -24.46 20.69
N ARG A 539 -16.33 -24.48 20.61
CA ARG A 539 -17.17 -25.17 21.57
C ARG A 539 -16.86 -26.67 21.60
N TRP A 540 -16.81 -27.31 20.44
CA TRP A 540 -16.45 -28.73 20.36
C TRP A 540 -15.04 -29.01 20.89
N TYR A 541 -14.08 -28.12 20.61
CA TYR A 541 -12.76 -28.22 21.22
C TYR A 541 -12.83 -28.20 22.75
N VAL A 542 -13.49 -27.22 23.34
CA VAL A 542 -13.56 -27.00 24.78
C VAL A 542 -14.30 -28.16 25.47
N GLU A 543 -15.44 -28.60 24.92
CA GLU A 543 -16.31 -29.60 25.53
C GLU A 543 -15.78 -31.03 25.34
N SER A 544 -15.18 -31.35 24.21
CA SER A 544 -14.86 -32.73 23.84
C SER A 544 -13.36 -33.00 23.67
N ILE A 545 -12.59 -32.12 23.05
CA ILE A 545 -11.18 -32.35 22.71
C ILE A 545 -10.26 -31.95 23.88
N ALA A 546 -10.43 -30.76 24.46
CA ALA A 546 -9.56 -30.24 25.51
C ALA A 546 -9.49 -31.14 26.77
N PRO A 547 -10.57 -31.77 27.26
CA PRO A 547 -10.48 -32.70 28.37
C PRO A 547 -9.57 -33.91 28.09
N LEU A 548 -9.56 -34.41 26.86
CA LEU A 548 -8.70 -35.51 26.41
C LEU A 548 -7.24 -35.04 26.28
N LEU A 549 -7.07 -33.83 25.77
CA LEU A 549 -5.76 -33.24 25.55
C LEU A 549 -5.04 -32.92 26.87
N ARG A 550 -5.73 -32.39 27.88
CA ARG A 550 -5.17 -32.11 29.21
C ARG A 550 -4.51 -33.34 29.84
N ARG A 551 -5.06 -34.53 29.57
CA ARG A 551 -4.49 -35.82 30.06
C ARG A 551 -3.23 -36.19 29.28
N ARG A 552 -3.13 -35.86 28.02
CA ARG A 552 -2.01 -36.21 27.11
C ARG A 552 -0.88 -35.20 27.15
N LEU A 553 -1.23 -33.90 27.23
CA LEU A 553 -0.33 -32.74 27.18
C LEU A 553 -0.71 -31.73 28.28
N PRO A 554 -0.40 -32.02 29.56
CA PRO A 554 -0.71 -31.11 30.65
C PRO A 554 -0.01 -29.77 30.47
N GLY A 555 -0.75 -28.67 30.68
CA GLY A 555 -0.20 -27.29 30.61
C GLY A 555 -0.15 -26.66 29.21
N VAL A 556 -0.52 -27.35 28.15
CA VAL A 556 -0.64 -26.78 26.81
C VAL A 556 -1.87 -25.88 26.71
N ARG A 557 -1.73 -24.69 26.17
CA ARG A 557 -2.81 -23.70 26.03
C ARG A 557 -3.21 -23.54 24.57
N LEU A 558 -4.46 -23.10 24.35
CA LEU A 558 -4.97 -22.72 23.05
C LEU A 558 -5.09 -21.19 22.96
N HIS A 559 -4.32 -20.58 22.06
CA HIS A 559 -4.46 -19.18 21.72
C HIS A 559 -5.49 -19.01 20.60
N VAL A 560 -6.55 -18.24 20.87
CA VAL A 560 -7.64 -17.95 19.92
C VAL A 560 -7.51 -16.50 19.45
N ILE A 561 -7.33 -16.32 18.15
CA ILE A 561 -7.17 -14.99 17.53
C ILE A 561 -8.30 -14.77 16.52
N GLY A 562 -9.03 -13.69 16.72
CA GLY A 562 -10.16 -13.27 15.90
C GLY A 562 -11.16 -12.45 16.70
N SER A 563 -12.16 -11.85 16.03
CA SER A 563 -13.22 -11.12 16.74
C SER A 563 -13.98 -12.05 17.69
N SER A 564 -14.16 -11.60 18.92
CA SER A 564 -15.01 -12.25 19.94
C SER A 564 -16.14 -11.32 20.36
N ASP A 565 -17.23 -11.89 20.83
CA ASP A 565 -18.34 -11.19 21.48
C ASP A 565 -18.38 -11.55 22.98
N ALA A 566 -19.21 -10.85 23.73
CA ALA A 566 -19.32 -11.03 25.20
C ALA A 566 -19.68 -12.47 25.61
N ASP A 567 -20.38 -13.21 24.74
CA ASP A 567 -20.84 -14.59 25.02
C ASP A 567 -19.73 -15.64 24.86
N ALA A 568 -18.51 -15.24 24.48
CA ALA A 568 -17.39 -16.18 24.36
C ALA A 568 -16.64 -16.43 25.67
N ALA A 569 -16.94 -15.70 26.73
CA ALA A 569 -16.30 -15.85 28.03
C ALA A 569 -16.46 -17.25 28.64
N ASP A 570 -17.61 -17.90 28.41
CA ASP A 570 -17.90 -19.27 28.90
C ASP A 570 -16.93 -20.31 28.31
N LEU A 571 -16.40 -20.07 27.12
CA LEU A 571 -15.44 -20.95 26.45
C LEU A 571 -14.03 -20.91 27.06
N CYS A 572 -13.77 -19.98 28.00
CA CYS A 572 -12.47 -19.79 28.64
C CYS A 572 -12.45 -20.28 30.09
N ALA A 573 -13.55 -20.82 30.60
CA ALA A 573 -13.75 -21.18 32.04
C ALA A 573 -12.66 -22.09 32.60
N ALA A 574 -12.03 -22.92 31.77
CA ALA A 574 -11.00 -23.88 32.20
C ALA A 574 -9.57 -23.31 32.26
N GLY A 575 -9.36 -22.05 31.85
CA GLY A 575 -8.08 -21.35 31.95
C GLY A 575 -7.00 -21.75 30.93
N ASP A 576 -7.23 -22.75 30.10
CA ASP A 576 -6.31 -23.20 29.05
C ASP A 576 -6.66 -22.66 27.63
N VAL A 577 -7.74 -21.93 27.50
CA VAL A 577 -8.15 -21.23 26.28
C VAL A 577 -8.01 -19.72 26.50
N LEU A 578 -7.19 -19.08 25.68
CA LEU A 578 -6.85 -17.66 25.79
C LEU A 578 -7.39 -16.90 24.57
N LEU A 579 -8.37 -16.02 24.78
CA LEU A 579 -8.94 -15.17 23.75
C LEU A 579 -8.13 -13.87 23.65
N HIS A 580 -7.56 -13.59 22.49
CA HIS A 580 -6.76 -12.39 22.25
C HIS A 580 -7.52 -11.30 21.47
N GLY A 581 -8.73 -11.60 21.00
CA GLY A 581 -9.42 -10.69 20.10
C GLY A 581 -8.70 -10.51 18.76
N ARG A 582 -8.91 -9.38 18.12
CA ARG A 582 -8.17 -9.02 16.90
C ARG A 582 -6.79 -8.49 17.26
N VAL A 583 -5.77 -8.99 16.59
CA VAL A 583 -4.39 -8.52 16.73
C VAL A 583 -3.94 -7.80 15.45
N ALA A 584 -3.10 -6.78 15.60
CA ALA A 584 -2.58 -6.03 14.46
C ALA A 584 -1.57 -6.83 13.62
N ASN A 585 -0.86 -7.78 14.24
CA ASN A 585 0.12 -8.65 13.59
C ASN A 585 -0.02 -10.09 14.09
N LEU A 586 -0.20 -11.04 13.18
CA LEU A 586 -0.31 -12.47 13.46
C LEU A 586 1.05 -13.16 13.55
N GLU A 587 2.09 -12.59 12.95
CA GLU A 587 3.41 -13.23 12.82
C GLU A 587 4.00 -13.73 14.14
N PRO A 588 3.96 -12.97 15.27
CA PRO A 588 4.47 -13.46 16.54
C PRO A 588 3.79 -14.75 17.03
N TRP A 589 2.49 -14.91 16.76
CA TRP A 589 1.72 -16.08 17.14
C TRP A 589 2.00 -17.29 16.24
N LEU A 590 2.13 -17.03 14.93
CA LEU A 590 2.48 -18.04 13.94
C LEU A 590 3.90 -18.59 14.16
N GLU A 591 4.78 -17.79 14.73
CA GLU A 591 6.15 -18.20 15.09
C GLU A 591 6.26 -18.82 16.50
N ALA A 592 5.44 -18.40 17.46
CA ALA A 592 5.50 -18.89 18.83
C ALA A 592 4.74 -20.20 19.04
N CYS A 593 3.59 -20.40 18.38
CA CYS A 593 2.78 -21.61 18.54
C CYS A 593 3.42 -22.81 17.83
N ARG A 594 3.24 -24.02 18.41
CA ARG A 594 3.81 -25.26 17.88
C ARG A 594 3.00 -25.84 16.75
N LEU A 595 1.67 -25.73 16.79
CA LEU A 595 0.78 -26.12 15.70
C LEU A 595 -0.52 -25.33 15.73
N SER A 596 -1.20 -25.27 14.59
CA SER A 596 -2.55 -24.70 14.46
C SER A 596 -3.60 -25.82 14.44
N ILE A 597 -4.80 -25.51 14.94
CA ILE A 597 -5.92 -26.44 14.91
C ILE A 597 -7.12 -25.87 14.15
N ALA A 598 -7.82 -26.73 13.43
CA ALA A 598 -9.05 -26.37 12.70
C ALA A 598 -10.14 -27.44 12.88
N PRO A 599 -10.75 -27.55 14.08
CA PRO A 599 -11.76 -28.55 14.38
C PRO A 599 -13.14 -28.13 13.86
N LEU A 600 -13.26 -27.84 12.55
CA LEU A 600 -14.50 -27.40 11.92
C LEU A 600 -15.40 -28.61 11.62
N ARG A 601 -16.63 -28.62 12.12
CA ARG A 601 -17.61 -29.69 11.82
C ARG A 601 -18.46 -29.35 10.60
N PHE A 602 -18.50 -28.10 10.17
CA PHE A 602 -19.18 -27.64 8.97
C PHE A 602 -18.57 -26.36 8.40
N GLY A 603 -18.90 -26.04 7.17
CA GLY A 603 -18.46 -24.84 6.44
C GLY A 603 -18.32 -25.12 4.94
N ALA A 604 -18.19 -24.08 4.15
CA ALA A 604 -17.97 -24.16 2.70
C ALA A 604 -16.70 -23.40 2.31
N GLY A 605 -16.20 -23.62 1.10
CA GLY A 605 -15.06 -22.91 0.51
C GLY A 605 -13.69 -23.23 1.13
N VAL A 606 -12.66 -22.62 0.61
CA VAL A 606 -11.26 -22.74 1.05
C VAL A 606 -11.06 -22.06 2.40
N LYS A 607 -10.45 -22.76 3.34
CA LYS A 607 -10.27 -22.26 4.72
C LYS A 607 -8.97 -21.44 4.84
N GLY A 608 -9.06 -20.14 4.61
CA GLY A 608 -7.91 -19.22 4.65
C GLY A 608 -7.06 -19.31 5.93
N LYS A 609 -7.64 -19.73 7.06
CA LYS A 609 -6.91 -19.93 8.31
C LYS A 609 -5.85 -21.06 8.22
N LEU A 610 -6.14 -22.14 7.47
CA LEU A 610 -5.19 -23.21 7.23
C LEU A 610 -4.08 -22.70 6.31
N ASN A 611 -4.44 -22.01 5.23
CA ASN A 611 -3.45 -21.39 4.34
C ASN A 611 -2.53 -20.44 5.10
N THR A 612 -3.07 -19.60 6.01
CA THR A 612 -2.26 -18.68 6.81
C THR A 612 -1.26 -19.41 7.70
N ALA A 613 -1.68 -20.47 8.41
CA ALA A 613 -0.79 -21.27 9.24
C ALA A 613 0.29 -21.96 8.38
N MET A 614 -0.10 -22.64 7.32
CA MET A 614 0.79 -23.38 6.42
C MET A 614 1.77 -22.46 5.68
N ALA A 615 1.35 -21.24 5.33
CA ALA A 615 2.21 -20.24 4.69
C ALA A 615 3.40 -19.80 5.57
N HIS A 616 3.31 -19.99 6.89
CA HIS A 616 4.37 -19.72 7.85
C HIS A 616 5.04 -21.02 8.36
N GLY A 617 4.83 -22.13 7.68
CA GLY A 617 5.37 -23.42 8.07
C GLY A 617 4.84 -23.94 9.41
N LEU A 618 3.68 -23.46 9.87
CA LEU A 618 3.02 -23.95 11.08
C LEU A 618 2.15 -25.17 10.74
N PRO A 619 2.45 -26.39 11.23
CA PRO A 619 1.66 -27.58 10.99
C PRO A 619 0.22 -27.43 11.44
N VAL A 620 -0.69 -28.11 10.76
CA VAL A 620 -2.13 -28.05 11.05
C VAL A 620 -2.68 -29.43 11.37
N VAL A 621 -3.53 -29.49 12.43
CA VAL A 621 -4.44 -30.60 12.67
C VAL A 621 -5.85 -30.11 12.34
N ALA A 622 -6.55 -30.83 11.45
CA ALA A 622 -7.82 -30.38 10.90
C ALA A 622 -8.83 -31.54 10.81
N THR A 623 -10.11 -31.21 10.72
CA THR A 623 -11.12 -32.17 10.26
C THR A 623 -11.10 -32.28 8.73
N THR A 624 -11.64 -33.39 8.22
CA THR A 624 -11.83 -33.58 6.76
C THR A 624 -12.64 -32.42 6.15
N VAL A 625 -13.63 -31.90 6.86
CA VAL A 625 -14.43 -30.73 6.45
C VAL A 625 -13.57 -29.46 6.38
N ALA A 626 -12.64 -29.28 7.31
CA ALA A 626 -11.75 -28.12 7.30
C ALA A 626 -10.73 -28.19 6.14
N ALA A 627 -10.31 -29.38 5.75
CA ALA A 627 -9.34 -29.65 4.69
C ALA A 627 -9.97 -29.70 3.28
N GLU A 628 -11.31 -29.63 3.19
CA GLU A 628 -12.03 -29.73 1.91
C GLU A 628 -11.52 -28.67 0.91
N ALA A 629 -11.29 -29.09 -0.33
CA ALA A 629 -10.86 -28.25 -1.46
C ALA A 629 -9.49 -27.56 -1.28
N MET A 630 -8.64 -28.09 -0.39
CA MET A 630 -7.32 -27.51 -0.09
C MET A 630 -6.14 -28.33 -0.61
N TYR A 631 -6.39 -29.40 -1.39
CA TYR A 631 -5.36 -30.29 -1.96
C TYR A 631 -4.46 -30.95 -0.90
N LEU A 632 -4.98 -31.16 0.31
CA LEU A 632 -4.24 -31.66 1.44
C LEU A 632 -4.21 -33.19 1.48
N GLN A 633 -3.09 -33.75 1.95
CA GLN A 633 -2.85 -35.18 2.10
C GLN A 633 -2.49 -35.49 3.56
N ASP A 634 -3.28 -36.39 4.18
CA ASP A 634 -3.06 -36.79 5.56
C ASP A 634 -1.67 -37.41 5.77
N GLY A 635 -0.99 -36.99 6.83
CA GLY A 635 0.36 -37.42 7.19
C GLY A 635 1.48 -36.80 6.38
N GLN A 636 1.21 -36.01 5.33
CA GLN A 636 2.19 -35.33 4.50
C GLN A 636 2.24 -33.82 4.73
N ASP A 637 1.09 -33.14 4.72
CA ASP A 637 0.98 -31.68 4.88
C ASP A 637 -0.04 -31.27 5.95
N VAL A 638 -0.87 -32.21 6.41
CA VAL A 638 -1.87 -32.02 7.47
C VAL A 638 -2.01 -33.35 8.26
N LEU A 639 -2.51 -33.30 9.50
CA LEU A 639 -3.13 -34.48 10.10
C LEU A 639 -4.65 -34.29 10.15
N LEU A 640 -5.38 -35.31 9.67
CA LEU A 640 -6.83 -35.31 9.62
C LEU A 640 -7.42 -36.15 10.77
N ALA A 641 -8.44 -35.61 11.45
CA ALA A 641 -9.17 -36.30 12.49
C ALA A 641 -10.57 -35.70 12.61
N ASP A 642 -11.61 -36.56 12.62
CA ASP A 642 -13.02 -36.15 12.61
C ASP A 642 -13.77 -36.39 13.91
N ASP A 643 -13.20 -37.13 14.87
CA ASP A 643 -13.73 -37.34 16.23
C ASP A 643 -12.78 -36.77 17.30
N ALA A 644 -13.30 -36.55 18.50
CA ALA A 644 -12.56 -35.89 19.57
C ALA A 644 -11.32 -36.65 20.04
N GLU A 645 -11.39 -37.99 20.08
CA GLU A 645 -10.30 -38.86 20.56
C GLU A 645 -9.14 -38.87 19.55
N SER A 646 -9.45 -39.09 18.27
CA SER A 646 -8.46 -39.05 17.19
C SER A 646 -7.85 -37.62 17.00
N PHE A 647 -8.66 -36.57 17.19
CA PHE A 647 -8.19 -35.18 17.09
C PHE A 647 -7.22 -34.85 18.23
N ALA A 648 -7.54 -35.21 19.47
CA ALA A 648 -6.63 -35.03 20.61
C ALA A 648 -5.35 -35.88 20.45
N ALA A 649 -5.44 -37.10 19.91
CA ALA A 649 -4.30 -37.95 19.63
C ALA A 649 -3.39 -37.33 18.50
N ALA A 650 -4.00 -36.82 17.45
CA ALA A 650 -3.28 -36.14 16.36
C ALA A 650 -2.50 -34.89 16.86
N ILE A 651 -3.16 -34.07 17.70
CA ILE A 651 -2.47 -32.92 18.34
C ILE A 651 -1.26 -33.41 19.15
N ALA A 652 -1.47 -34.41 20.05
CA ALA A 652 -0.42 -34.90 20.92
C ALA A 652 0.76 -35.49 20.13
N ARG A 653 0.47 -36.18 19.02
CA ARG A 653 1.48 -36.75 18.12
C ARG A 653 2.32 -35.68 17.46
N VAL A 654 1.73 -34.65 16.84
CA VAL A 654 2.48 -33.55 16.21
C VAL A 654 3.25 -32.76 17.26
N TYR A 655 2.63 -32.56 18.45
CA TYR A 655 3.24 -31.75 19.50
C TYR A 655 4.50 -32.39 20.09
N GLY A 656 4.58 -33.75 20.13
CA GLY A 656 5.68 -34.52 20.71
C GLY A 656 6.71 -35.03 19.72
N ASP A 657 6.45 -35.00 18.40
CA ASP A 657 7.32 -35.59 17.35
C ASP A 657 7.88 -34.51 16.42
N ALA A 658 9.14 -34.12 16.64
CA ALA A 658 9.84 -33.11 15.83
C ALA A 658 9.97 -33.51 14.36
N ARG A 659 10.10 -34.81 14.04
CA ARG A 659 10.21 -35.30 12.67
C ARG A 659 8.89 -35.15 11.93
N LEU A 660 7.80 -35.58 12.54
CA LEU A 660 6.45 -35.41 11.98
C LEU A 660 6.12 -33.92 11.82
N TRP A 661 6.44 -33.10 12.84
CA TRP A 661 6.28 -31.64 12.78
C TRP A 661 7.00 -31.07 11.55
N GLY A 662 8.26 -31.43 11.33
CA GLY A 662 9.06 -30.99 10.19
C GLY A 662 8.47 -31.45 8.85
N THR A 663 7.97 -32.67 8.76
CA THR A 663 7.29 -33.20 7.57
C THR A 663 6.06 -32.36 7.22
N LEU A 664 5.15 -32.15 8.19
CA LEU A 664 3.94 -31.39 7.97
C LEU A 664 4.20 -29.91 7.69
N SER A 665 5.21 -29.31 8.34
CA SER A 665 5.65 -27.94 8.09
C SER A 665 6.13 -27.77 6.63
N ALA A 666 7.01 -28.63 6.17
CA ALA A 666 7.51 -28.61 4.79
C ALA A 666 6.41 -28.88 3.77
N GLY A 667 5.55 -29.88 4.04
CA GLY A 667 4.40 -30.21 3.18
C GLY A 667 3.41 -29.06 3.07
N GLY A 668 3.07 -28.41 4.18
CA GLY A 668 2.19 -27.24 4.18
C GLY A 668 2.73 -26.07 3.37
N LEU A 669 4.04 -25.77 3.47
CA LEU A 669 4.69 -24.74 2.65
C LEU A 669 4.66 -25.10 1.16
N ILE A 670 4.88 -26.36 0.80
CA ILE A 670 4.78 -26.86 -0.58
C ILE A 670 3.35 -26.70 -1.10
N ASN A 671 2.36 -27.11 -0.33
CA ASN A 671 0.94 -26.98 -0.69
C ASN A 671 0.57 -25.51 -0.99
N VAL A 672 0.97 -24.59 -0.11
CA VAL A 672 0.71 -23.15 -0.33
C VAL A 672 1.40 -22.63 -1.58
N ARG A 673 2.65 -22.97 -1.78
CA ARG A 673 3.42 -22.55 -2.98
C ARG A 673 2.79 -23.06 -4.27
N ASP A 674 2.34 -24.30 -4.28
CA ASP A 674 1.89 -24.97 -5.49
C ASP A 674 0.43 -24.63 -5.84
N HIS A 675 -0.43 -24.35 -4.84
CA HIS A 675 -1.86 -24.14 -5.03
C HIS A 675 -2.37 -22.75 -4.70
N PHE A 676 -1.71 -22.02 -3.78
CA PHE A 676 -2.20 -20.76 -3.22
C PHE A 676 -1.20 -19.61 -3.35
N SER A 677 -0.20 -19.74 -4.22
CA SER A 677 0.84 -18.71 -4.37
C SER A 677 0.41 -17.52 -5.23
N ALA A 678 1.07 -16.38 -4.99
CA ALA A 678 0.95 -15.19 -5.83
C ALA A 678 1.32 -15.46 -7.29
N ALA A 679 2.28 -16.35 -7.56
CA ALA A 679 2.69 -16.73 -8.91
C ALA A 679 1.55 -17.39 -9.68
N ARG A 680 0.82 -18.33 -9.05
CA ARG A 680 -0.34 -19.00 -9.65
C ARG A 680 -1.49 -17.99 -9.89
N ALA A 681 -1.79 -17.15 -8.90
CA ALA A 681 -2.80 -16.11 -9.05
C ALA A 681 -2.44 -15.12 -10.18
N CYS A 682 -1.16 -14.73 -10.29
CA CYS A 682 -0.68 -13.86 -11.37
C CYS A 682 -0.85 -14.49 -12.75
N ALA A 683 -0.65 -15.80 -12.89
CA ALA A 683 -0.89 -16.51 -14.15
C ALA A 683 -2.36 -16.44 -14.57
N VAL A 684 -3.30 -16.69 -13.63
CA VAL A 684 -4.74 -16.59 -13.89
C VAL A 684 -5.14 -15.14 -14.22
N LEU A 685 -4.64 -14.17 -13.47
CA LEU A 685 -4.92 -12.74 -13.72
C LEU A 685 -4.39 -12.29 -15.08
N ARG A 686 -3.22 -12.79 -15.50
CA ARG A 686 -2.65 -12.49 -16.83
C ARG A 686 -3.51 -13.04 -17.96
N GLU A 687 -4.05 -14.24 -17.80
CA GLU A 687 -5.01 -14.83 -18.73
C GLU A 687 -6.32 -14.03 -18.76
N LEU A 688 -6.84 -13.68 -17.58
CA LEU A 688 -8.10 -12.98 -17.40
C LEU A 688 -8.08 -11.54 -17.92
N LEU A 689 -7.01 -10.79 -17.58
CA LEU A 689 -6.89 -9.36 -17.88
C LEU A 689 -6.12 -9.08 -19.18
N GLY A 690 -5.28 -9.99 -19.63
CA GLY A 690 -4.31 -9.78 -20.71
C GLY A 690 -3.06 -9.02 -20.23
N ALA A 691 -2.01 -8.98 -21.04
CA ALA A 691 -0.87 -8.11 -20.78
C ALA A 691 -1.24 -6.65 -21.07
N ALA A 692 -0.93 -5.73 -20.18
CA ALA A 692 -1.05 -4.30 -20.43
C ALA A 692 -0.04 -3.92 -21.53
N GLY A 693 -0.49 -3.81 -22.79
CA GLY A 693 0.37 -3.49 -23.94
C GLY A 693 0.10 -4.30 -25.20
N GLY A 694 -0.83 -5.23 -25.18
CA GLY A 694 -1.21 -6.03 -26.35
C GLY A 694 -2.42 -5.48 -27.12
N ASN A 695 -2.40 -4.22 -27.53
CA ASN A 695 -3.18 -3.76 -28.67
C ASN A 695 -2.17 -3.46 -29.78
N GLY A 696 -2.06 -4.43 -30.72
CA GLY A 696 -1.37 -4.24 -31.99
C GLY A 696 -2.13 -3.26 -32.89
#